data_800eb0b42e915e2d5ef074fa71f07ac1
#
_entry.id   800eb0b42e915e2d5ef074fa71f07ac1
#
_cell.length_a   1.000
_cell.length_b   1.000
_cell.length_c   1.000
_cell.angle_alpha   90.00
_cell.angle_beta   90.00
_cell.angle_gamma   90.00
#
_symmetry.space_group_name_H-M   'P 1'
#
loop_
_entity.id
_entity.type
_entity.pdbx_description
1 polymer ?
#
loop_
_entity_poly.entity_id
_entity_poly.type
_entity_poly.pdbx_seq_one_letter_code
_entity_poly.pdbx_strand_id
1 'polypeptide(L)'
;MNRPANRFFLKPISLAVVAGLLAPVTPAFAQSDEDEVIEEVVATGTRLKGTATAVMEERKNQAFVADIMGAEQISRTGDSDAASALRRVTGLTLVDGKFIYVRGLGERYSSTQLNGSIVPSPDPTRNVIPLDLFPSDIIESLSVQKSYSPSMPASFGGGNVDIRLKSIPSEMIFNLSANLGYNTENSGDVLDYQGGGRDWFGEDDGTRAAPVAIQDRWESKQFLDNLDPEEALDLFSQVKRDYGPLEESADPDMGLNMTVGNSFDYNDDWRFGFLATAGYDSETRASEQYELQDPDRIGDDITLVRYFDDIRGTERTVKWSSLLTLGIDYNRQHQIDYSIIALNDTRDEIREKFGNTENLSLSEGVRIRDIDVEYEERTLYTNQIKGMHTFPELNFMGFDWRWSEGRSIRNAPGNMEARFVIADDNEDGFYDPATEGSLLDAQTAARYSFQTLHDRLENYGYNFTLPYTMGKWETEFKFGADFVSKARTAENRRFDVNTLGFENREFLEGSIFGDIFSDENLAGAELNNRPVLRDTTIAGDDYVAAQKVDAYYFEADFFFDNKWRFTGGVRWEDFRQVVAPLDPRTNQFDLNDEADRSQLAFQEDDFYPALAITYFLKDDMQLRASIGQTVVRPDLREVSSSTYIDPLTDFPIAGTPGLETTDIINYDLRWEWYREAGNNLSVGLFYKDMDAPIESVQSPAQDGPPLIRIANAETGEVYGVEVEFLQGLEVFGDGIWDNLFTSGNITVSDSEIVLDRQNIVDQTGVSAAITNTERRMTGHSEYVVNFQVGYDSDNGEHSASVVYNVFGERILIPGIDGFDDSFEQPFHSLDVVYKYYPDFNTTVTFKVQNILDEQKELTFEDTLLRSETKGTSFSLTYKYDF
;
A
#
# COMPACT_ATOMS: atom_id res chain seq x y z
N MET A 1 19.01 20.06 -28.42
CA MET A 1 18.35 21.35 -28.13
C MET A 1 18.02 21.39 -26.66
N ASN A 2 18.81 22.08 -25.89
CA ASN A 2 18.75 22.15 -24.46
C ASN A 2 17.39 22.70 -23.96
N ARG A 3 16.65 21.88 -23.22
CA ARG A 3 15.68 22.41 -22.26
C ARG A 3 16.21 22.10 -20.86
N PRO A 4 16.39 23.11 -20.02
CA PRO A 4 16.84 22.87 -18.66
C PRO A 4 15.74 22.14 -17.89
N ALA A 5 16.12 21.13 -17.14
CA ALA A 5 15.28 20.52 -16.12
C ALA A 5 14.84 21.62 -15.13
N ASN A 6 13.58 21.96 -15.13
CA ASN A 6 13.00 22.85 -14.13
C ASN A 6 12.95 22.09 -12.79
N ARG A 7 14.00 22.21 -12.03
CA ARG A 7 13.97 21.95 -10.59
C ARG A 7 13.08 23.04 -9.96
N PHE A 8 11.81 22.77 -9.85
CA PHE A 8 10.92 23.62 -9.06
C PHE A 8 11.22 23.38 -7.58
N PHE A 9 11.93 24.32 -6.99
CA PHE A 9 12.08 24.48 -5.55
C PHE A 9 10.71 24.86 -4.94
N LEU A 10 9.93 23.87 -4.49
CA LEU A 10 8.74 24.10 -3.66
C LEU A 10 9.01 23.92 -2.15
N LYS A 11 10.25 23.60 -1.79
CA LYS A 11 10.65 23.27 -0.41
C LYS A 11 10.66 24.40 0.64
N PRO A 12 10.68 25.71 0.34
CA PRO A 12 10.54 26.73 1.37
C PRO A 12 9.10 27.23 1.58
N ILE A 13 8.14 26.86 0.74
CA ILE A 13 6.78 27.44 0.82
C ILE A 13 5.94 26.79 1.90
N SER A 14 6.06 25.47 2.11
CA SER A 14 5.27 24.75 3.12
C SER A 14 5.62 25.19 4.55
N LEU A 15 6.91 25.38 4.83
CA LEU A 15 7.34 25.84 6.16
C LEU A 15 7.10 27.35 6.37
N ALA A 16 7.13 28.17 5.31
CA ALA A 16 6.90 29.61 5.41
C ALA A 16 5.41 29.97 5.61
N VAL A 17 4.49 29.16 5.11
CA VAL A 17 3.05 29.34 5.33
C VAL A 17 2.67 29.05 6.78
N VAL A 18 3.27 28.01 7.39
CA VAL A 18 3.07 27.71 8.82
C VAL A 18 3.69 28.78 9.73
N ALA A 19 4.84 29.34 9.36
CA ALA A 19 5.48 30.41 10.15
C ALA A 19 4.79 31.80 10.00
N GLY A 20 4.07 32.03 8.90
CA GLY A 20 3.32 33.28 8.66
C GLY A 20 1.99 33.33 9.42
N LEU A 21 1.43 32.22 9.85
CA LEU A 21 0.18 32.13 10.59
C LEU A 21 0.33 32.25 12.11
N LEU A 22 1.57 32.30 12.63
CA LEU A 22 1.90 32.40 14.06
C LEU A 22 2.05 33.87 14.55
N ALA A 23 1.50 34.88 13.84
CA ALA A 23 1.44 36.23 14.39
C ALA A 23 0.40 36.25 15.53
N PRO A 24 0.75 36.80 16.73
CA PRO A 24 -0.14 36.72 17.88
C PRO A 24 -1.40 37.56 17.65
N VAL A 25 -2.53 36.87 17.51
CA VAL A 25 -3.86 37.46 17.55
C VAL A 25 -4.27 37.54 19.03
N THR A 26 -4.35 38.74 19.57
CA THR A 26 -4.87 38.97 20.93
C THR A 26 -6.37 38.62 20.97
N PRO A 27 -6.83 37.76 21.91
CA PRO A 27 -8.24 37.44 22.00
C PRO A 27 -9.05 38.65 22.54
N ALA A 28 -10.04 39.12 21.80
CA ALA A 28 -11.05 40.03 22.29
C ALA A 28 -12.17 39.19 22.92
N PHE A 29 -12.31 39.24 24.23
CA PHE A 29 -13.44 38.70 24.96
C PHE A 29 -14.72 39.46 24.63
N ALA A 30 -15.70 38.81 24.03
CA ALA A 30 -17.08 39.35 23.95
C ALA A 30 -17.91 38.65 25.04
N GLN A 31 -18.57 39.44 25.83
CA GLN A 31 -19.44 39.04 26.92
C GLN A 31 -20.80 38.61 26.37
N SER A 32 -21.29 37.45 26.82
CA SER A 32 -22.60 36.90 26.46
C SER A 32 -23.71 37.52 27.27
N ASP A 33 -24.80 37.90 26.63
CA ASP A 33 -26.13 38.08 27.29
C ASP A 33 -27.03 36.90 26.85
N GLU A 34 -27.65 36.29 27.86
CA GLU A 34 -28.63 35.22 27.74
C GLU A 34 -29.95 35.76 27.19
N ASP A 35 -30.58 35.04 26.25
CA ASP A 35 -32.02 34.81 26.27
C ASP A 35 -32.41 33.65 25.32
N GLU A 36 -33.25 32.76 25.84
CA GLU A 36 -33.80 31.57 25.24
C GLU A 36 -34.65 31.79 24.01
N VAL A 37 -34.40 31.09 22.91
CA VAL A 37 -35.43 30.53 22.02
C VAL A 37 -34.97 29.20 21.50
N ILE A 38 -35.65 28.10 21.85
CA ILE A 38 -35.48 26.80 21.27
C ILE A 38 -36.08 26.81 19.87
N GLU A 39 -35.29 27.08 18.87
CA GLU A 39 -35.61 26.70 17.50
C GLU A 39 -34.93 25.37 17.19
N GLU A 40 -35.75 24.43 16.73
CA GLU A 40 -35.33 23.13 16.21
C GLU A 40 -34.39 23.38 15.00
N VAL A 41 -33.10 23.46 15.27
CA VAL A 41 -32.09 23.61 14.23
C VAL A 41 -31.87 22.23 13.62
N VAL A 42 -32.36 22.01 12.43
CA VAL A 42 -31.90 20.99 11.54
C VAL A 42 -30.42 21.30 11.25
N ALA A 43 -29.56 20.78 12.10
CA ALA A 43 -28.11 20.88 11.93
C ALA A 43 -27.70 19.97 10.75
N THR A 44 -27.61 20.53 9.57
CA THR A 44 -27.06 19.87 8.39
C THR A 44 -25.59 19.55 8.64
N GLY A 45 -25.35 18.35 8.84
CA GLY A 45 -24.28 17.40 8.93
C GLY A 45 -22.88 17.69 8.49
N THR A 46 -22.20 18.73 8.86
CA THR A 46 -20.75 18.81 8.73
C THR A 46 -20.00 18.38 10.01
N ARG A 47 -20.66 18.26 11.13
CA ARG A 47 -20.06 18.03 12.44
C ARG A 47 -19.94 16.56 12.85
N LEU A 48 -20.47 15.62 12.06
CA LEU A 48 -20.70 14.23 12.51
C LEU A 48 -20.11 13.15 11.64
N LYS A 49 -19.45 13.45 10.53
CA LYS A 49 -19.07 12.44 9.52
C LYS A 49 -18.08 11.38 10.04
N GLY A 50 -17.22 11.73 10.98
CA GLY A 50 -16.24 10.80 11.57
C GLY A 50 -16.67 10.11 12.85
N THR A 51 -17.88 10.41 13.39
CA THR A 51 -18.36 9.80 14.62
C THR A 51 -19.03 8.45 14.36
N ALA A 52 -19.00 7.54 15.35
CA ALA A 52 -19.60 6.22 15.23
C ALA A 52 -21.09 6.26 14.86
N THR A 53 -21.85 7.23 15.40
CA THR A 53 -23.28 7.39 15.12
C THR A 53 -23.51 7.85 13.67
N ALA A 54 -22.76 8.83 13.18
CA ALA A 54 -22.91 9.35 11.82
C ALA A 54 -22.55 8.29 10.77
N VAL A 55 -21.47 7.56 11.01
CA VAL A 55 -21.00 6.45 10.17
C VAL A 55 -22.05 5.34 10.08
N MET A 56 -22.68 5.00 11.21
CA MET A 56 -23.74 3.99 11.24
C MET A 56 -24.99 4.45 10.49
N GLU A 57 -25.38 5.71 10.63
CA GLU A 57 -26.52 6.28 9.90
C GLU A 57 -26.25 6.35 8.41
N GLU A 58 -25.04 6.77 8.01
CA GLU A 58 -24.63 6.76 6.61
C GLU A 58 -24.68 5.34 6.04
N ARG A 59 -24.12 4.35 6.74
CA ARG A 59 -24.15 2.93 6.34
C ARG A 59 -25.57 2.38 6.20
N LYS A 60 -26.46 2.70 7.15
CA LYS A 60 -27.89 2.31 7.11
C LYS A 60 -28.58 2.86 5.86
N ASN A 61 -28.24 4.06 5.43
CA ASN A 61 -28.85 4.78 4.32
C ASN A 61 -28.22 4.48 2.95
N GLN A 62 -27.09 3.75 2.88
CA GLN A 62 -26.52 3.33 1.60
C GLN A 62 -27.47 2.39 0.85
N ALA A 63 -27.50 2.49 -0.49
CA ALA A 63 -28.27 1.59 -1.34
C ALA A 63 -27.58 0.24 -1.52
N PHE A 64 -26.25 0.27 -1.64
CA PHE A 64 -25.36 -0.87 -1.83
C PHE A 64 -24.64 -1.21 -0.51
N VAL A 65 -24.10 -2.43 -0.43
CA VAL A 65 -23.38 -2.88 0.77
C VAL A 65 -22.06 -2.11 0.90
N ALA A 66 -21.95 -1.34 1.98
CA ALA A 66 -20.73 -0.63 2.31
C ALA A 66 -20.46 -0.73 3.82
N ASP A 67 -19.19 -0.83 4.19
CA ASP A 67 -18.71 -0.71 5.56
C ASP A 67 -17.92 0.59 5.68
N ILE A 68 -18.17 1.34 6.75
CA ILE A 68 -17.54 2.65 6.94
C ILE A 68 -16.91 2.66 8.33
N MET A 69 -15.66 3.12 8.40
CA MET A 69 -14.93 3.32 9.65
C MET A 69 -14.62 4.80 9.82
N GLY A 70 -15.11 5.41 10.89
CA GLY A 70 -14.86 6.81 11.18
C GLY A 70 -13.60 7.07 12.01
N ALA A 71 -13.14 8.33 12.03
CA ALA A 71 -11.95 8.74 12.79
C ALA A 71 -12.03 8.41 14.28
N GLU A 72 -13.23 8.43 14.87
CA GLU A 72 -13.44 8.00 16.27
C GLU A 72 -13.05 6.53 16.48
N GLN A 73 -13.48 5.63 15.60
CA GLN A 73 -13.17 4.21 15.68
C GLN A 73 -11.68 3.95 15.41
N ILE A 74 -11.09 4.59 14.37
CA ILE A 74 -9.66 4.53 14.07
C ILE A 74 -8.84 4.96 15.29
N SER A 75 -9.22 6.08 15.90
CA SER A 75 -8.57 6.55 17.13
C SER A 75 -8.70 5.55 18.28
N ARG A 76 -9.87 4.94 18.46
CA ARG A 76 -10.15 3.98 19.55
C ARG A 76 -9.29 2.73 19.47
N THR A 77 -9.03 2.22 18.27
CA THR A 77 -8.13 1.09 18.01
C THR A 77 -6.65 1.47 17.94
N GLY A 78 -6.37 2.78 17.86
CA GLY A 78 -5.00 3.30 17.86
C GLY A 78 -4.24 2.99 16.57
N ASP A 79 -4.94 2.85 15.44
CA ASP A 79 -4.32 2.57 14.15
C ASP A 79 -3.59 3.82 13.62
N SER A 80 -2.37 3.63 13.10
CA SER A 80 -1.48 4.72 12.68
C SER A 80 -1.79 5.25 11.28
N ASP A 81 -2.36 4.40 10.43
CA ASP A 81 -2.56 4.66 9.01
C ASP A 81 -3.83 3.98 8.48
N ALA A 82 -4.15 4.22 7.20
CA ALA A 82 -5.33 3.65 6.56
C ALA A 82 -5.25 2.12 6.44
N ALA A 83 -4.08 1.55 6.19
CA ALA A 83 -3.91 0.09 6.04
C ALA A 83 -4.23 -0.63 7.35
N SER A 84 -3.63 -0.18 8.45
CA SER A 84 -3.85 -0.75 9.78
C SER A 84 -5.29 -0.60 10.27
N ALA A 85 -5.96 0.50 9.90
CA ALA A 85 -7.38 0.69 10.21
C ALA A 85 -8.26 -0.26 9.38
N LEU A 86 -8.02 -0.37 8.08
CA LEU A 86 -8.84 -1.17 7.17
C LEU A 86 -8.79 -2.68 7.45
N ARG A 87 -7.69 -3.21 8.00
CA ARG A 87 -7.64 -4.64 8.41
C ARG A 87 -8.74 -5.02 9.40
N ARG A 88 -9.35 -4.05 10.08
CA ARG A 88 -10.44 -4.26 11.04
C ARG A 88 -11.83 -4.21 10.43
N VAL A 89 -11.93 -3.86 9.16
CA VAL A 89 -13.19 -3.88 8.42
C VAL A 89 -13.51 -5.32 8.03
N THR A 90 -14.78 -5.68 8.08
CA THR A 90 -15.27 -7.04 7.76
C THR A 90 -14.78 -7.51 6.40
N GLY A 91 -14.29 -8.74 6.30
CA GLY A 91 -13.86 -9.34 5.04
C GLY A 91 -12.61 -8.72 4.41
N LEU A 92 -11.82 -7.96 5.18
CA LEU A 92 -10.56 -7.39 4.72
C LEU A 92 -9.38 -8.05 5.44
N THR A 93 -8.32 -8.34 4.68
CA THR A 93 -7.02 -8.75 5.21
C THR A 93 -5.94 -7.79 4.77
N LEU A 94 -4.97 -7.55 5.63
CA LEU A 94 -3.81 -6.73 5.33
C LEU A 94 -2.66 -7.63 4.87
N VAL A 95 -2.03 -7.24 3.76
CA VAL A 95 -0.87 -7.94 3.18
C VAL A 95 0.30 -6.97 3.17
N ASP A 96 1.45 -7.41 3.65
CA ASP A 96 2.69 -6.64 3.75
C ASP A 96 2.54 -5.27 4.47
N GLY A 97 1.58 -5.17 5.38
CA GLY A 97 1.33 -3.89 6.05
C GLY A 97 0.80 -2.76 5.16
N LYS A 98 0.60 -2.97 3.85
CA LYS A 98 0.37 -1.93 2.84
C LYS A 98 -0.91 -2.14 2.03
N PHE A 99 -1.21 -3.38 1.65
CA PHE A 99 -2.26 -3.70 0.69
C PHE A 99 -3.43 -4.42 1.34
N ILE A 100 -4.63 -4.07 0.93
CA ILE A 100 -5.86 -4.68 1.43
C ILE A 100 -6.41 -5.65 0.40
N TYR A 101 -6.65 -6.89 0.85
CA TYR A 101 -7.41 -7.89 0.13
C TYR A 101 -8.85 -7.86 0.62
N VAL A 102 -9.78 -7.77 -0.30
CA VAL A 102 -11.22 -7.69 0.02
C VAL A 102 -11.87 -9.03 -0.33
N ARG A 103 -12.46 -9.69 0.67
CA ARG A 103 -13.11 -11.00 0.51
C ARG A 103 -12.19 -12.06 -0.06
N GLY A 104 -10.92 -12.03 0.33
CA GLY A 104 -9.90 -12.94 -0.16
C GLY A 104 -9.34 -12.63 -1.54
N LEU A 105 -9.89 -11.66 -2.26
CA LEU A 105 -9.37 -11.22 -3.55
C LEU A 105 -8.20 -10.26 -3.34
N GLY A 106 -7.11 -10.50 -4.06
CA GLY A 106 -5.90 -9.71 -4.03
C GLY A 106 -6.11 -8.23 -4.36
N GLU A 107 -5.07 -7.43 -4.13
CA GLU A 107 -5.13 -5.97 -4.31
C GLU A 107 -5.54 -5.56 -5.73
N ARG A 108 -5.17 -6.32 -6.77
CA ARG A 108 -5.57 -6.06 -8.17
C ARG A 108 -7.08 -6.03 -8.39
N TYR A 109 -7.82 -6.75 -7.54
CA TYR A 109 -9.28 -6.82 -7.58
C TYR A 109 -9.96 -5.69 -6.81
N SER A 110 -9.19 -4.77 -6.22
CA SER A 110 -9.70 -3.65 -5.42
C SER A 110 -9.33 -2.32 -6.06
N SER A 111 -10.18 -1.31 -5.88
CA SER A 111 -9.88 0.07 -6.28
C SER A 111 -9.78 0.97 -5.08
N THR A 112 -8.90 1.97 -5.15
CA THR A 112 -8.74 2.97 -4.08
C THR A 112 -8.97 4.37 -4.61
N GLN A 113 -9.74 5.13 -3.87
CA GLN A 113 -10.04 6.53 -4.14
C GLN A 113 -9.64 7.41 -2.95
N LEU A 114 -9.33 8.66 -3.21
CA LEU A 114 -9.10 9.70 -2.22
C LEU A 114 -10.11 10.82 -2.44
N ASN A 115 -11.06 10.97 -1.51
CA ASN A 115 -12.21 11.86 -1.67
C ASN A 115 -12.98 11.63 -2.99
N GLY A 116 -13.18 10.37 -3.37
CA GLY A 116 -13.88 9.97 -4.60
C GLY A 116 -13.08 10.12 -5.90
N SER A 117 -11.80 10.46 -5.84
CA SER A 117 -10.91 10.54 -7.02
C SER A 117 -9.86 9.44 -6.99
N ILE A 118 -9.57 8.84 -8.13
CA ILE A 118 -8.45 7.89 -8.26
C ILE A 118 -7.13 8.66 -8.12
N VAL A 119 -6.14 8.05 -7.48
CA VAL A 119 -4.79 8.61 -7.28
C VAL A 119 -3.72 7.67 -7.83
N PRO A 120 -2.57 8.19 -8.27
CA PRO A 120 -1.49 7.36 -8.81
C PRO A 120 -0.77 6.59 -7.71
N SER A 121 -0.26 5.39 -8.03
CA SER A 121 0.53 4.57 -7.11
C SER A 121 2.03 4.82 -7.29
N PRO A 122 2.81 4.99 -6.20
CA PRO A 122 4.26 5.00 -6.25
C PRO A 122 4.85 3.59 -6.31
N ASP A 123 4.06 2.54 -6.17
CA ASP A 123 4.52 1.18 -6.21
C ASP A 123 4.91 0.77 -7.65
N PRO A 124 6.13 0.24 -7.88
CA PRO A 124 6.56 -0.17 -9.21
C PRO A 124 5.92 -1.46 -9.67
N THR A 125 5.43 -2.27 -8.73
CA THR A 125 4.92 -3.62 -8.96
C THR A 125 3.41 -3.68 -9.05
N ARG A 126 2.70 -2.71 -8.43
CA ARG A 126 1.25 -2.69 -8.28
C ARG A 126 0.64 -1.35 -8.67
N ASN A 127 -0.56 -1.39 -9.23
CA ASN A 127 -1.30 -0.19 -9.58
C ASN A 127 -2.09 0.38 -8.39
N VAL A 128 -2.34 -0.45 -7.39
CA VAL A 128 -3.04 -0.04 -6.18
C VAL A 128 -2.08 0.75 -5.29
N ILE A 129 -2.56 1.88 -4.77
CA ILE A 129 -1.74 2.70 -3.89
C ILE A 129 -1.53 2.01 -2.54
N PRO A 130 -0.30 1.96 -2.02
CA PRO A 130 -0.05 1.49 -0.67
C PRO A 130 -0.79 2.33 0.37
N LEU A 131 -1.60 1.71 1.20
CA LEU A 131 -2.49 2.41 2.13
C LEU A 131 -1.78 2.89 3.40
N ASP A 132 -0.58 2.38 3.68
CA ASP A 132 0.32 2.84 4.74
C ASP A 132 0.86 4.27 4.51
N LEU A 133 0.75 4.79 3.27
CA LEU A 133 1.04 6.18 2.92
C LEU A 133 0.10 7.21 3.57
N PHE A 134 -1.09 6.79 4.00
CA PHE A 134 -2.12 7.70 4.52
C PHE A 134 -2.20 7.64 6.04
N PRO A 135 -1.55 8.56 6.77
CA PRO A 135 -1.62 8.61 8.22
C PRO A 135 -3.06 8.85 8.72
N SER A 136 -3.43 8.20 9.80
CA SER A 136 -4.77 8.32 10.39
C SER A 136 -5.14 9.78 10.77
N ASP A 137 -4.13 10.61 11.02
CA ASP A 137 -4.33 12.02 11.42
C ASP A 137 -4.93 12.91 10.34
N ILE A 138 -4.83 12.53 9.05
CA ILE A 138 -5.48 13.26 7.95
C ILE A 138 -6.84 12.67 7.57
N ILE A 139 -7.21 11.50 8.12
CA ILE A 139 -8.40 10.74 7.73
C ILE A 139 -9.61 11.15 8.58
N GLU A 140 -10.75 11.40 7.94
CA GLU A 140 -12.06 11.58 8.55
C GLU A 140 -12.83 10.27 8.63
N SER A 141 -12.82 9.50 7.53
CA SER A 141 -13.41 8.17 7.47
C SER A 141 -12.84 7.35 6.32
N LEU A 142 -12.94 6.04 6.45
CA LEU A 142 -12.63 5.05 5.42
C LEU A 142 -13.95 4.37 5.03
N SER A 143 -14.30 4.41 3.75
CA SER A 143 -15.50 3.78 3.22
C SER A 143 -15.11 2.62 2.31
N VAL A 144 -15.55 1.42 2.62
CA VAL A 144 -15.32 0.22 1.82
C VAL A 144 -16.66 -0.25 1.24
N GLN A 145 -16.87 0.02 -0.03
CA GLN A 145 -18.05 -0.49 -0.72
C GLN A 145 -17.75 -1.87 -1.30
N LYS A 146 -18.58 -2.87 -0.98
CA LYS A 146 -18.38 -4.28 -1.34
C LYS A 146 -19.34 -4.80 -2.40
N SER A 147 -20.44 -4.10 -2.65
CA SER A 147 -21.31 -4.36 -3.79
C SER A 147 -21.29 -3.21 -4.77
N TYR A 148 -21.25 -3.53 -6.06
CA TYR A 148 -21.06 -2.57 -7.13
C TYR A 148 -22.24 -1.64 -7.33
N SER A 149 -21.98 -0.36 -7.57
CA SER A 149 -22.94 0.65 -8.04
C SER A 149 -22.45 1.34 -9.32
N PRO A 150 -23.34 1.73 -10.25
CA PRO A 150 -22.95 2.36 -11.52
C PRO A 150 -22.19 3.69 -11.38
N SER A 151 -22.34 4.37 -10.26
CA SER A 151 -21.61 5.62 -9.96
C SER A 151 -20.13 5.40 -9.63
N MET A 152 -19.71 4.16 -9.39
CA MET A 152 -18.33 3.78 -9.12
C MET A 152 -17.59 3.30 -10.37
N PRO A 153 -16.25 3.31 -10.38
CA PRO A 153 -15.46 2.68 -11.44
C PRO A 153 -15.84 1.22 -11.64
N ALA A 154 -15.87 0.74 -12.89
CA ALA A 154 -16.17 -0.65 -13.20
C ALA A 154 -15.05 -1.61 -12.79
N SER A 155 -13.81 -1.12 -12.63
CA SER A 155 -12.70 -1.86 -12.03
C SER A 155 -12.97 -2.11 -10.54
N PHE A 156 -13.78 -3.14 -10.26
CA PHE A 156 -14.36 -3.44 -8.96
C PHE A 156 -14.51 -4.95 -8.79
N GLY A 157 -13.42 -5.66 -8.55
CA GLY A 157 -13.46 -7.11 -8.32
C GLY A 157 -13.87 -7.47 -6.88
N GLY A 158 -13.10 -7.03 -5.90
CA GLY A 158 -13.32 -7.25 -4.47
C GLY A 158 -14.17 -6.17 -3.84
N GLY A 159 -13.78 -4.90 -4.00
CA GLY A 159 -14.41 -3.73 -3.43
C GLY A 159 -13.71 -2.43 -3.83
N ASN A 160 -14.31 -1.31 -3.41
CA ASN A 160 -13.73 0.02 -3.55
C ASN A 160 -13.47 0.62 -2.16
N VAL A 161 -12.28 1.14 -1.94
CA VAL A 161 -11.88 1.85 -0.73
C VAL A 161 -11.83 3.35 -1.04
N ASP A 162 -12.65 4.16 -0.40
CA ASP A 162 -12.59 5.62 -0.47
C ASP A 162 -12.03 6.18 0.84
N ILE A 163 -10.82 6.74 0.78
CA ILE A 163 -10.17 7.45 1.88
C ILE A 163 -10.72 8.87 1.89
N ARG A 164 -11.51 9.19 2.90
CA ARG A 164 -12.08 10.52 3.06
C ARG A 164 -11.26 11.33 4.04
N LEU A 165 -10.73 12.43 3.57
CA LEU A 165 -9.88 13.31 4.36
C LEU A 165 -10.71 14.23 5.24
N LYS A 166 -10.10 14.67 6.35
CA LYS A 166 -10.72 15.62 7.28
C LYS A 166 -11.22 16.86 6.55
N SER A 167 -12.41 17.25 6.88
CA SER A 167 -13.08 18.44 6.34
C SER A 167 -12.77 19.68 7.20
N ILE A 168 -13.08 20.86 6.65
CA ILE A 168 -12.89 22.14 7.32
C ILE A 168 -13.76 22.20 8.59
N PRO A 169 -13.17 22.47 9.76
CA PRO A 169 -13.91 22.50 11.02
C PRO A 169 -14.82 23.73 11.11
N SER A 170 -15.93 23.57 11.83
CA SER A 170 -16.87 24.68 12.08
C SER A 170 -16.37 25.69 13.11
N GLU A 171 -15.44 25.28 13.96
CA GLU A 171 -14.86 26.08 15.04
C GLU A 171 -13.32 25.99 14.94
N MET A 172 -12.62 26.92 15.59
CA MET A 172 -11.16 26.86 15.63
C MET A 172 -10.69 25.59 16.31
N ILE A 173 -9.83 24.86 15.66
CA ILE A 173 -9.10 23.73 16.24
C ILE A 173 -7.60 23.97 16.11
N PHE A 174 -6.87 23.58 17.15
CA PHE A 174 -5.43 23.47 17.11
C PHE A 174 -5.02 22.27 17.95
N ASN A 175 -4.53 21.24 17.32
CA ASN A 175 -4.15 19.99 17.94
C ASN A 175 -2.66 19.74 17.74
N LEU A 176 -1.99 19.32 18.80
CA LEU A 176 -0.60 18.91 18.77
C LEU A 176 -0.48 17.51 19.40
N SER A 177 0.18 16.61 18.71
CA SER A 177 0.43 15.23 19.17
C SER A 177 1.90 14.88 19.05
N ALA A 178 2.46 14.25 20.06
CA ALA A 178 3.81 13.69 20.05
C ALA A 178 3.77 12.21 20.47
N ASN A 179 4.50 11.38 19.75
CA ASN A 179 4.60 9.94 19.96
C ASN A 179 6.04 9.53 20.23
N LEU A 180 6.22 8.58 21.16
CA LEU A 180 7.49 7.87 21.39
C LEU A 180 7.21 6.37 21.41
N GLY A 181 8.04 5.59 20.74
CA GLY A 181 7.87 4.15 20.62
C GLY A 181 9.17 3.37 20.78
N TYR A 182 9.02 2.06 20.94
CA TYR A 182 10.11 1.10 21.07
C TYR A 182 9.61 -0.29 20.64
N ASN A 183 10.43 -1.04 19.92
CA ASN A 183 10.18 -2.44 19.55
C ASN A 183 11.20 -3.36 20.24
N THR A 184 10.78 -4.55 20.67
CA THR A 184 11.63 -5.51 21.39
C THR A 184 12.78 -6.05 20.54
N GLU A 185 12.62 -6.17 19.22
CA GLU A 185 13.68 -6.59 18.30
C GLU A 185 14.83 -5.57 18.25
N ASN A 186 14.57 -4.32 18.59
CA ASN A 186 15.59 -3.28 18.70
C ASN A 186 16.39 -3.35 20.04
N SER A 187 16.28 -4.47 20.78
CA SER A 187 16.98 -4.64 22.03
C SER A 187 18.44 -5.02 21.79
N GLY A 188 19.34 -4.08 21.93
CA GLY A 188 20.77 -4.24 21.67
C GLY A 188 21.25 -3.34 20.55
N ASP A 189 22.36 -3.72 19.94
CA ASP A 189 22.84 -3.07 18.73
C ASP A 189 22.14 -3.66 17.51
N VAL A 190 21.72 -2.79 16.61
CA VAL A 190 21.06 -3.15 15.33
C VAL A 190 22.03 -2.89 14.18
N LEU A 191 21.79 -3.48 13.03
CA LEU A 191 22.56 -3.19 11.85
C LEU A 191 22.24 -1.78 11.35
N ASP A 192 23.28 -1.07 10.93
CA ASP A 192 23.20 0.21 10.26
C ASP A 192 24.31 0.30 9.22
N TYR A 193 24.34 1.35 8.42
CA TYR A 193 25.41 1.64 7.48
C TYR A 193 25.58 3.16 7.31
N GLN A 194 26.67 3.60 6.73
CA GLN A 194 26.87 5.03 6.48
C GLN A 194 25.94 5.54 5.38
N GLY A 195 24.79 6.05 5.78
CA GLY A 195 23.77 6.63 4.92
C GLY A 195 24.05 8.06 4.46
N GLY A 196 23.01 8.78 4.03
CA GLY A 196 23.03 10.19 3.67
C GLY A 196 22.77 11.12 4.84
N GLY A 197 23.19 12.40 4.73
CA GLY A 197 23.01 13.38 5.82
C GLY A 197 21.57 13.83 6.07
N ARG A 198 20.61 13.43 5.21
CA ARG A 198 19.18 13.79 5.30
C ARG A 198 18.26 12.59 5.49
N ASP A 199 18.79 11.40 5.71
CA ASP A 199 18.00 10.18 5.92
C ASP A 199 17.01 10.32 7.08
N TRP A 200 17.39 11.08 8.11
CA TRP A 200 16.49 11.41 9.23
C TRP A 200 15.22 12.16 8.82
N PHE A 201 15.21 12.79 7.65
CA PHE A 201 14.03 13.47 7.10
C PHE A 201 13.37 12.67 5.96
N GLY A 202 13.89 11.48 5.64
CA GLY A 202 13.38 10.64 4.56
C GLY A 202 13.63 11.23 3.16
N GLU A 203 14.82 11.80 2.96
CA GLU A 203 15.21 12.39 1.67
C GLU A 203 16.68 12.04 1.37
N ASP A 204 16.94 11.41 0.22
CA ASP A 204 18.32 11.22 -0.24
C ASP A 204 18.94 12.57 -0.63
N ASP A 205 20.12 12.87 -0.07
CA ASP A 205 20.85 14.10 -0.35
C ASP A 205 21.77 14.01 -1.58
N GLY A 206 21.69 12.89 -2.31
CA GLY A 206 22.51 12.55 -3.45
C GLY A 206 23.72 11.68 -3.11
N THR A 207 23.86 11.28 -1.85
CA THR A 207 24.95 10.38 -1.41
C THR A 207 24.88 9.03 -2.11
N ARG A 208 23.68 8.52 -2.40
CA ARG A 208 23.45 7.23 -3.06
C ARG A 208 23.32 7.35 -4.58
N ALA A 209 23.21 8.55 -5.10
CA ALA A 209 23.01 8.78 -6.52
C ALA A 209 24.16 8.23 -7.37
N ALA A 210 23.87 7.77 -8.57
CA ALA A 210 24.91 7.43 -9.53
C ALA A 210 25.82 8.66 -9.78
N PRO A 211 27.15 8.49 -9.83
CA PRO A 211 28.05 9.59 -10.18
C PRO A 211 27.65 10.29 -11.47
N VAL A 212 27.82 11.61 -11.52
CA VAL A 212 27.44 12.42 -12.69
C VAL A 212 28.10 11.89 -13.98
N ALA A 213 29.34 11.41 -13.90
CA ALA A 213 30.02 10.81 -15.05
C ALA A 213 29.34 9.55 -15.59
N ILE A 214 28.74 8.73 -14.71
CA ILE A 214 27.94 7.55 -15.09
C ILE A 214 26.60 8.00 -15.66
N GLN A 215 25.92 8.97 -15.03
CA GLN A 215 24.66 9.53 -15.52
C GLN A 215 24.83 10.13 -16.93
N ASP A 216 25.89 10.93 -17.17
CA ASP A 216 26.19 11.51 -18.48
C ASP A 216 26.39 10.42 -19.54
N ARG A 217 26.98 9.27 -19.18
CA ARG A 217 27.13 8.14 -20.12
C ARG A 217 25.77 7.53 -20.45
N TRP A 218 24.93 7.25 -19.48
CA TRP A 218 23.58 6.74 -19.73
C TRP A 218 22.74 7.71 -20.57
N GLU A 219 22.80 9.02 -20.29
CA GLU A 219 22.12 10.03 -21.08
C GLU A 219 22.65 10.11 -22.52
N SER A 220 23.96 9.96 -22.71
CA SER A 220 24.58 9.96 -24.03
C SER A 220 24.54 8.62 -24.76
N LYS A 221 23.91 7.59 -24.13
CA LYS A 221 23.80 6.21 -24.64
C LYS A 221 25.16 5.53 -24.80
N GLN A 222 26.11 5.94 -24.00
CA GLN A 222 27.42 5.31 -23.86
C GLN A 222 27.45 4.54 -22.55
N PHE A 223 26.95 3.34 -22.59
CA PHE A 223 26.83 2.49 -21.39
C PHE A 223 28.22 2.11 -20.84
N LEU A 224 28.26 1.33 -19.76
CA LEU A 224 29.51 0.96 -19.08
C LEU A 224 30.22 -0.24 -19.73
N ASP A 225 29.75 -0.65 -20.92
CA ASP A 225 30.37 -1.76 -21.66
C ASP A 225 31.68 -1.34 -22.36
N ASN A 226 32.65 -2.25 -22.34
CA ASN A 226 33.93 -2.09 -23.04
C ASN A 226 34.73 -0.84 -22.64
N LEU A 227 34.66 -0.46 -21.38
CA LEU A 227 35.48 0.62 -20.83
C LEU A 227 36.95 0.22 -20.85
N ASP A 228 37.81 1.19 -21.07
CA ASP A 228 39.21 1.00 -20.81
C ASP A 228 39.46 0.88 -19.29
N PRO A 229 40.43 0.08 -18.83
CA PRO A 229 40.59 -0.18 -17.40
C PRO A 229 40.88 1.07 -16.55
N GLU A 230 41.46 2.12 -17.10
CA GLU A 230 41.68 3.38 -16.38
C GLU A 230 40.38 4.16 -16.25
N GLU A 231 39.59 4.21 -17.30
CA GLU A 231 38.26 4.84 -17.29
C GLU A 231 37.30 4.08 -16.36
N ALA A 232 37.30 2.75 -16.39
CA ALA A 232 36.47 1.94 -15.48
C ALA A 232 36.83 2.21 -14.00
N LEU A 233 38.11 2.29 -13.69
CA LEU A 233 38.62 2.61 -12.36
C LEU A 233 38.19 4.02 -11.92
N ASP A 234 38.34 5.03 -12.82
CA ASP A 234 37.94 6.41 -12.52
C ASP A 234 36.45 6.51 -12.22
N LEU A 235 35.60 5.86 -13.02
CA LEU A 235 34.17 5.82 -12.80
C LEU A 235 33.81 5.09 -11.48
N PHE A 236 34.42 3.94 -11.23
CA PHE A 236 34.15 3.15 -10.03
C PHE A 236 34.61 3.87 -8.76
N SER A 237 35.73 4.62 -8.81
CA SER A 237 36.21 5.39 -7.67
C SER A 237 35.23 6.48 -7.20
N GLN A 238 34.32 6.92 -8.07
CA GLN A 238 33.28 7.90 -7.77
C GLN A 238 31.98 7.29 -7.22
N VAL A 239 31.80 5.97 -7.37
CA VAL A 239 30.63 5.25 -6.84
C VAL A 239 30.74 5.19 -5.31
N LYS A 240 29.60 5.32 -4.60
CA LYS A 240 29.58 5.07 -3.15
C LYS A 240 29.90 3.60 -2.87
N ARG A 241 30.86 3.34 -2.00
CA ARG A 241 31.33 2.00 -1.64
C ARG A 241 31.19 1.68 -0.15
N ASP A 242 30.89 2.71 0.67
CA ASP A 242 30.74 2.60 2.13
C ASP A 242 29.34 2.05 2.49
N TYR A 243 29.12 0.79 2.16
CA TYR A 243 27.94 0.01 2.50
C TYR A 243 28.27 -1.11 3.52
N GLY A 244 29.36 -0.93 4.28
CA GLY A 244 29.70 -1.87 5.32
C GLY A 244 28.70 -1.85 6.47
N PRO A 245 28.24 -3.02 6.96
CA PRO A 245 27.38 -3.08 8.13
C PRO A 245 28.10 -2.53 9.36
N LEU A 246 27.39 -1.66 10.09
CA LEU A 246 27.79 -1.08 11.36
C LEU A 246 26.82 -1.60 12.43
N GLU A 247 27.28 -1.71 13.66
CA GLU A 247 26.41 -2.02 14.79
C GLU A 247 26.22 -0.76 15.63
N GLU A 248 24.98 -0.28 15.72
CA GLU A 248 24.62 0.92 16.47
C GLU A 248 23.34 0.67 17.29
N SER A 249 23.15 1.44 18.36
CA SER A 249 21.90 1.35 19.12
C SER A 249 20.76 1.97 18.31
N ALA A 250 19.63 1.28 18.22
CA ALA A 250 18.45 1.79 17.54
C ALA A 250 17.95 3.10 18.18
N ASP A 251 17.62 4.07 17.33
CA ASP A 251 16.91 5.26 17.76
C ASP A 251 15.47 4.88 18.21
N PRO A 252 14.91 5.53 19.24
CA PRO A 252 13.51 5.32 19.61
C PRO A 252 12.61 5.82 18.48
N ASP A 253 11.50 5.12 18.26
CA ASP A 253 10.46 5.61 17.35
C ASP A 253 9.92 6.95 17.84
N MET A 254 9.71 7.89 16.92
CA MET A 254 9.18 9.21 17.28
C MET A 254 8.23 9.74 16.22
N GLY A 255 7.17 10.41 16.70
CA GLY A 255 6.20 11.06 15.82
C GLY A 255 5.80 12.43 16.35
N LEU A 256 5.48 13.33 15.43
CA LEU A 256 4.95 14.67 15.74
C LEU A 256 3.87 15.03 14.72
N ASN A 257 2.66 15.35 15.20
CA ASN A 257 1.54 15.76 14.37
C ASN A 257 0.95 17.07 14.86
N MET A 258 0.62 17.96 13.92
CA MET A 258 -0.01 19.24 14.18
C MET A 258 -1.18 19.46 13.22
N THR A 259 -2.33 19.84 13.75
CA THR A 259 -3.51 20.22 12.95
C THR A 259 -4.01 21.58 13.40
N VAL A 260 -4.27 22.47 12.46
CA VAL A 260 -4.89 23.78 12.70
C VAL A 260 -5.99 24.02 11.67
N GLY A 261 -7.13 24.50 12.10
CA GLY A 261 -8.23 24.82 11.19
C GLY A 261 -9.23 25.77 11.82
N ASN A 262 -9.96 26.45 10.96
CA ASN A 262 -11.04 27.34 11.38
C ASN A 262 -11.96 27.64 10.21
N SER A 263 -13.17 28.13 10.52
CA SER A 263 -14.05 28.75 9.54
C SER A 263 -14.54 30.12 10.02
N PHE A 264 -14.82 31.02 9.09
CA PHE A 264 -15.17 32.40 9.33
C PHE A 264 -16.40 32.76 8.52
N ASP A 265 -17.45 33.22 9.17
CA ASP A 265 -18.60 33.82 8.52
C ASP A 265 -18.27 35.29 8.16
N TYR A 266 -18.16 35.57 6.86
CA TYR A 266 -17.93 36.92 6.38
C TYR A 266 -19.22 37.74 6.45
N ASN A 267 -20.36 37.13 6.17
CA ASN A 267 -21.71 37.62 6.34
C ASN A 267 -22.67 36.41 6.43
N ASP A 268 -23.97 36.67 6.44
CA ASP A 268 -25.01 35.62 6.54
C ASP A 268 -24.94 34.59 5.39
N ASP A 269 -24.38 34.99 4.23
CA ASP A 269 -24.34 34.16 3.01
C ASP A 269 -23.01 33.47 2.78
N TRP A 270 -21.87 34.05 3.18
CA TRP A 270 -20.53 33.57 2.84
C TRP A 270 -19.77 33.10 4.05
N ARG A 271 -19.28 31.85 3.97
CA ARG A 271 -18.34 31.25 4.91
C ARG A 271 -17.05 30.86 4.20
N PHE A 272 -15.93 31.17 4.83
CA PHE A 272 -14.60 30.73 4.39
C PHE A 272 -13.99 29.88 5.47
N GLY A 273 -13.20 28.89 5.07
CA GLY A 273 -12.54 28.03 6.02
C GLY A 273 -11.22 27.48 5.51
N PHE A 274 -10.43 26.99 6.44
CA PHE A 274 -9.20 26.28 6.14
C PHE A 274 -8.96 25.16 7.14
N LEU A 275 -8.22 24.15 6.70
CA LEU A 275 -7.63 23.10 7.53
C LEU A 275 -6.20 22.87 7.05
N ALA A 276 -5.25 22.85 7.95
CA ALA A 276 -3.86 22.45 7.67
C ALA A 276 -3.42 21.38 8.67
N THR A 277 -2.84 20.30 8.18
CA THR A 277 -2.26 19.23 8.99
C THR A 277 -0.86 18.94 8.50
N ALA A 278 0.07 18.72 9.41
CA ALA A 278 1.42 18.27 9.12
C ALA A 278 1.83 17.19 10.13
N GLY A 279 2.42 16.12 9.63
CA GLY A 279 2.90 14.97 10.41
C GLY A 279 4.31 14.57 10.02
N TYR A 280 5.05 14.05 10.97
CA TYR A 280 6.35 13.40 10.81
C TYR A 280 6.39 12.18 11.71
N ASP A 281 6.83 11.04 11.19
CA ASP A 281 7.03 9.80 11.94
C ASP A 281 8.32 9.13 11.49
N SER A 282 9.08 8.59 12.45
CA SER A 282 10.30 7.80 12.21
C SER A 282 10.26 6.55 13.07
N GLU A 283 10.46 5.42 12.45
CA GLU A 283 10.45 4.10 13.08
C GLU A 283 11.67 3.29 12.67
N THR A 284 12.20 2.49 13.59
CA THR A 284 13.26 1.51 13.31
C THR A 284 12.78 0.11 13.67
N ARG A 285 13.01 -0.86 12.82
CA ARG A 285 12.64 -2.26 13.01
C ARG A 285 13.79 -3.17 12.66
N ALA A 286 14.39 -3.78 13.67
CA ALA A 286 15.29 -4.91 13.47
C ALA A 286 14.47 -6.19 13.28
N SER A 287 15.02 -7.16 12.59
CA SER A 287 14.42 -8.48 12.39
C SER A 287 15.49 -9.56 12.25
N GLU A 288 15.15 -10.75 12.73
CA GLU A 288 15.84 -11.99 12.41
C GLU A 288 14.99 -12.79 11.43
N GLN A 289 15.62 -13.32 10.37
CA GLN A 289 14.91 -14.01 9.30
C GLN A 289 15.62 -15.32 8.93
N TYR A 290 14.85 -16.25 8.39
CA TYR A 290 15.31 -17.46 7.73
C TYR A 290 14.69 -17.51 6.34
N GLU A 291 15.45 -17.97 5.33
CA GLU A 291 14.97 -18.07 3.96
C GLU A 291 15.54 -19.30 3.25
N LEU A 292 14.65 -20.16 2.73
CA LEU A 292 14.95 -21.25 1.81
C LEU A 292 14.45 -20.85 0.42
N GLN A 293 15.37 -20.62 -0.51
CA GLN A 293 15.04 -20.15 -1.86
C GLN A 293 14.87 -21.27 -2.88
N ASP A 294 15.60 -22.39 -2.73
CA ASP A 294 15.63 -23.48 -3.72
C ASP A 294 15.64 -24.81 -3.01
N PRO A 295 14.46 -25.39 -2.75
CA PRO A 295 14.33 -26.76 -2.28
C PRO A 295 14.49 -27.72 -3.46
N ASP A 296 15.26 -28.83 -3.27
CA ASP A 296 15.31 -29.96 -4.18
C ASP A 296 14.68 -31.19 -3.54
N ARG A 297 14.26 -32.18 -4.33
CA ARG A 297 13.62 -33.39 -3.83
C ARG A 297 14.42 -34.61 -4.21
N ILE A 298 14.91 -35.34 -3.21
CA ILE A 298 15.59 -36.63 -3.37
C ILE A 298 14.73 -37.75 -2.79
N GLY A 299 13.89 -38.37 -3.64
CA GLY A 299 12.88 -39.34 -3.20
C GLY A 299 11.71 -38.62 -2.51
N ASP A 300 11.47 -38.96 -1.23
CA ASP A 300 10.44 -38.30 -0.42
C ASP A 300 11.03 -37.20 0.50
N ASP A 301 12.35 -37.04 0.49
CA ASP A 301 13.02 -36.04 1.36
C ASP A 301 13.30 -34.74 0.60
N ILE A 302 13.01 -33.59 1.24
CA ILE A 302 13.37 -32.25 0.76
C ILE A 302 14.81 -31.95 1.17
N THR A 303 15.62 -31.55 0.21
CA THR A 303 17.03 -31.21 0.40
C THR A 303 17.18 -29.70 0.21
N LEU A 304 17.88 -29.04 1.14
CA LEU A 304 18.13 -27.60 1.11
C LEU A 304 19.32 -27.33 0.18
N VAL A 305 19.06 -26.69 -0.97
CA VAL A 305 20.10 -26.37 -1.96
C VAL A 305 20.59 -24.95 -1.77
N ARG A 306 19.68 -23.98 -1.76
CA ARG A 306 20.00 -22.58 -1.53
C ARG A 306 19.18 -22.07 -0.34
N TYR A 307 19.86 -21.68 0.72
CA TYR A 307 19.19 -21.18 1.92
C TYR A 307 20.08 -20.21 2.69
N PHE A 308 19.43 -19.32 3.45
CA PHE A 308 20.04 -18.42 4.41
C PHE A 308 19.44 -18.73 5.78
N ASP A 309 20.27 -19.24 6.69
CA ASP A 309 19.84 -19.69 8.01
C ASP A 309 20.06 -18.66 9.12
N ASP A 310 20.73 -17.57 8.82
CA ASP A 310 20.95 -16.44 9.70
C ASP A 310 20.89 -15.17 8.85
N ILE A 311 19.76 -14.46 8.93
CA ILE A 311 19.54 -13.18 8.27
C ILE A 311 19.22 -12.17 9.36
N ARG A 312 20.04 -11.14 9.44
CA ARG A 312 19.80 -9.98 10.30
C ARG A 312 19.46 -8.78 9.41
N GLY A 313 18.35 -8.14 9.68
CA GLY A 313 17.90 -6.96 8.94
C GLY A 313 17.57 -5.81 9.87
N THR A 314 17.76 -4.60 9.39
CA THR A 314 17.24 -3.40 10.03
C THR A 314 16.63 -2.51 8.96
N GLU A 315 15.37 -2.18 9.15
CA GLU A 315 14.61 -1.24 8.33
C GLU A 315 14.35 0.04 9.13
N ARG A 316 14.70 1.18 8.56
CA ARG A 316 14.32 2.50 9.07
C ARG A 316 13.29 3.10 8.13
N THR A 317 12.12 3.44 8.66
CA THR A 317 11.04 4.10 7.93
C THR A 317 10.90 5.54 8.40
N VAL A 318 10.89 6.49 7.47
CA VAL A 318 10.62 7.89 7.76
C VAL A 318 9.46 8.36 6.90
N LYS A 319 8.39 8.85 7.55
CA LYS A 319 7.18 9.34 6.89
C LYS A 319 6.94 10.81 7.24
N TRP A 320 6.55 11.60 6.25
CA TRP A 320 5.96 12.89 6.51
C TRP A 320 4.71 13.11 5.67
N SER A 321 3.78 13.83 6.22
CA SER A 321 2.50 14.11 5.59
C SER A 321 2.12 15.57 5.74
N SER A 322 1.45 16.11 4.73
CA SER A 322 0.83 17.41 4.82
C SER A 322 -0.49 17.45 4.06
N LEU A 323 -1.47 18.09 4.65
CA LEU A 323 -2.77 18.40 4.06
C LEU A 323 -3.07 19.88 4.28
N LEU A 324 -3.43 20.58 3.20
CA LEU A 324 -4.01 21.91 3.26
C LEU A 324 -5.34 21.90 2.50
N THR A 325 -6.43 22.22 3.18
CA THR A 325 -7.75 22.38 2.56
C THR A 325 -8.25 23.81 2.77
N LEU A 326 -8.68 24.45 1.68
CA LEU A 326 -9.30 25.74 1.68
C LEU A 326 -10.73 25.59 1.14
N GLY A 327 -11.72 26.18 1.81
CA GLY A 327 -13.10 26.06 1.41
C GLY A 327 -13.87 27.36 1.43
N ILE A 328 -14.84 27.42 0.54
CA ILE A 328 -15.79 28.52 0.41
C ILE A 328 -17.18 27.92 0.39
N ASP A 329 -18.07 28.43 1.23
CA ASP A 329 -19.47 28.06 1.27
C ASP A 329 -20.32 29.34 1.03
N TYR A 330 -21.29 29.21 0.14
CA TYR A 330 -22.28 30.24 -0.14
C TYR A 330 -23.68 29.72 0.15
N ASN A 331 -24.38 30.39 1.06
CA ASN A 331 -25.72 30.06 1.53
C ASN A 331 -25.91 28.66 2.08
N ARG A 332 -24.83 27.95 2.46
CA ARG A 332 -24.85 26.52 2.81
C ARG A 332 -25.42 25.61 1.71
N GLN A 333 -25.44 26.10 0.48
CA GLN A 333 -25.99 25.42 -0.70
C GLN A 333 -24.91 25.17 -1.74
N HIS A 334 -23.85 25.97 -1.75
CA HIS A 334 -22.78 25.90 -2.74
C HIS A 334 -21.44 25.90 -2.03
N GLN A 335 -20.79 24.76 -2.02
CA GLN A 335 -19.49 24.57 -1.41
C GLN A 335 -18.44 24.29 -2.47
N ILE A 336 -17.28 24.90 -2.34
CA ILE A 336 -16.09 24.59 -3.15
C ILE A 336 -14.92 24.41 -2.20
N ASP A 337 -14.25 23.25 -2.28
CA ASP A 337 -13.07 22.92 -1.51
C ASP A 337 -11.88 22.71 -2.44
N TYR A 338 -10.73 23.26 -2.07
CA TYR A 338 -9.45 23.00 -2.70
C TYR A 338 -8.52 22.37 -1.69
N SER A 339 -7.98 21.18 -2.02
CA SER A 339 -7.07 20.44 -1.15
C SER A 339 -5.73 20.17 -1.85
N ILE A 340 -4.64 20.37 -1.10
CA ILE A 340 -3.28 19.99 -1.47
C ILE A 340 -2.84 18.92 -0.47
N ILE A 341 -2.35 17.82 -0.99
CA ILE A 341 -1.86 16.70 -0.19
C ILE A 341 -0.44 16.39 -0.65
N ALA A 342 0.48 16.26 0.29
CA ALA A 342 1.82 15.78 0.03
C ALA A 342 2.18 14.74 1.09
N LEU A 343 2.56 13.56 0.63
CA LEU A 343 2.94 12.42 1.46
C LEU A 343 4.32 11.94 0.99
N ASN A 344 5.16 11.57 1.93
CA ASN A 344 6.42 10.89 1.66
C ASN A 344 6.57 9.72 2.62
N ASP A 345 7.09 8.63 2.10
CA ASP A 345 7.42 7.44 2.85
C ASP A 345 8.77 6.91 2.32
N THR A 346 9.73 6.83 3.21
CA THR A 346 11.07 6.39 2.89
C THR A 346 11.38 5.13 3.68
N ARG A 347 11.90 4.15 2.98
CA ARG A 347 12.42 2.91 3.55
C ARG A 347 13.91 2.88 3.30
N ASP A 348 14.69 2.66 4.36
CA ASP A 348 16.14 2.50 4.35
C ASP A 348 16.46 1.20 5.07
N GLU A 349 16.95 0.19 4.35
CA GLU A 349 17.16 -1.15 4.88
C GLU A 349 18.57 -1.64 4.61
N ILE A 350 19.16 -2.27 5.62
CA ILE A 350 20.35 -3.10 5.48
C ILE A 350 20.03 -4.51 5.94
N ARG A 351 20.45 -5.50 5.13
CA ARG A 351 20.36 -6.93 5.48
C ARG A 351 21.71 -7.59 5.34
N GLU A 352 22.06 -8.42 6.29
CA GLU A 352 23.21 -9.31 6.27
C GLU A 352 22.70 -10.75 6.34
N LYS A 353 23.03 -11.55 5.33
CA LYS A 353 22.51 -12.91 5.14
C LYS A 353 23.65 -13.91 5.11
N PHE A 354 23.60 -14.91 5.97
CA PHE A 354 24.55 -16.02 5.97
C PHE A 354 23.87 -17.30 5.50
N GLY A 355 24.50 -18.03 4.58
CA GLY A 355 23.88 -19.22 4.02
C GLY A 355 24.77 -20.00 3.07
N ASN A 356 24.11 -20.79 2.23
CA ASN A 356 24.74 -21.65 1.27
C ASN A 356 24.05 -21.59 -0.09
N THR A 357 24.81 -21.94 -1.13
CA THR A 357 24.28 -22.21 -2.47
C THR A 357 24.73 -23.59 -2.93
N GLU A 358 24.23 -24.06 -4.07
CA GLU A 358 24.59 -25.31 -4.66
C GLU A 358 26.12 -25.48 -4.82
N ASN A 359 26.80 -24.43 -5.20
CA ASN A 359 28.24 -24.44 -5.52
C ASN A 359 29.13 -23.91 -4.38
N LEU A 360 28.55 -23.31 -3.36
CA LEU A 360 29.26 -22.75 -2.20
C LEU A 360 28.53 -23.18 -0.94
N SER A 361 29.05 -24.25 -0.31
CA SER A 361 28.36 -24.93 0.79
C SER A 361 29.31 -25.37 1.89
N LEU A 362 28.77 -25.66 3.06
CA LEU A 362 29.50 -26.20 4.20
C LEU A 362 30.21 -27.55 3.86
N SER A 363 29.69 -28.34 2.94
CA SER A 363 30.33 -29.56 2.48
C SER A 363 31.65 -29.31 1.74
N GLU A 364 31.85 -28.11 1.23
CA GLU A 364 33.06 -27.62 0.58
C GLU A 364 33.93 -26.76 1.51
N GLY A 365 33.53 -26.59 2.79
CA GLY A 365 34.21 -25.79 3.79
C GLY A 365 34.06 -24.28 3.63
N VAL A 366 32.96 -23.87 2.99
CA VAL A 366 32.67 -22.44 2.76
C VAL A 366 31.21 -22.10 3.09
N ARG A 367 30.96 -20.88 3.44
CA ARG A 367 29.61 -20.23 3.48
C ARG A 367 29.62 -19.00 2.63
N ILE A 368 28.43 -18.53 2.26
CA ILE A 368 28.24 -17.21 1.66
C ILE A 368 27.74 -16.23 2.71
N ARG A 369 28.12 -14.99 2.54
CA ARG A 369 27.60 -13.83 3.25
C ARG A 369 27.19 -12.80 2.22
N ASP A 370 25.89 -12.49 2.16
CA ASP A 370 25.38 -11.43 1.32
C ASP A 370 25.10 -10.17 2.17
N ILE A 371 25.43 -9.03 1.64
CA ILE A 371 25.10 -7.72 2.20
C ILE A 371 24.22 -7.02 1.19
N ASP A 372 22.99 -6.70 1.59
CA ASP A 372 22.02 -5.98 0.80
C ASP A 372 21.72 -4.63 1.46
N VAL A 373 21.84 -3.55 0.71
CA VAL A 373 21.42 -2.22 1.14
C VAL A 373 20.40 -1.68 0.16
N GLU A 374 19.23 -1.36 0.66
CA GLU A 374 18.11 -0.85 -0.12
C GLU A 374 17.63 0.48 0.45
N TYR A 375 17.51 1.48 -0.41
CA TYR A 375 16.90 2.76 -0.09
C TYR A 375 15.80 3.06 -1.09
N GLU A 376 14.64 3.40 -0.60
CA GLU A 376 13.49 3.74 -1.42
C GLU A 376 12.76 4.95 -0.85
N GLU A 377 12.54 5.96 -1.69
CA GLU A 377 11.72 7.13 -1.38
C GLU A 377 10.45 7.11 -2.26
N ARG A 378 9.27 7.11 -1.64
CA ARG A 378 7.95 7.13 -2.28
C ARG A 378 7.24 8.42 -1.94
N THR A 379 6.93 9.23 -2.94
CA THR A 379 6.29 10.52 -2.73
C THR A 379 4.99 10.60 -3.52
N LEU A 380 3.93 11.10 -2.90
CA LEU A 380 2.65 11.42 -3.54
C LEU A 380 2.31 12.89 -3.35
N TYR A 381 2.07 13.58 -4.45
CA TYR A 381 1.50 14.93 -4.49
C TYR A 381 0.15 14.91 -5.17
N THR A 382 -0.88 15.46 -4.52
CA THR A 382 -2.21 15.51 -5.11
C THR A 382 -2.83 16.90 -4.89
N ASN A 383 -3.38 17.46 -5.95
CA ASN A 383 -4.21 18.65 -5.93
C ASN A 383 -5.63 18.24 -6.29
N GLN A 384 -6.60 18.64 -5.47
CA GLN A 384 -8.00 18.34 -5.71
C GLN A 384 -8.85 19.60 -5.56
N ILE A 385 -9.80 19.78 -6.49
CA ILE A 385 -10.87 20.76 -6.37
C ILE A 385 -12.18 20.01 -6.50
N LYS A 386 -13.08 20.21 -5.55
CA LYS A 386 -14.44 19.68 -5.59
C LYS A 386 -15.45 20.77 -5.32
N GLY A 387 -16.58 20.71 -6.02
CA GLY A 387 -17.71 21.57 -5.80
C GLY A 387 -18.98 20.79 -5.56
N MET A 388 -19.78 21.21 -4.58
CA MET A 388 -21.08 20.63 -4.26
C MET A 388 -22.11 21.75 -4.28
N HIS A 389 -23.16 21.57 -5.06
CA HIS A 389 -24.17 22.59 -5.27
C HIS A 389 -25.55 21.97 -5.14
N THR A 390 -26.39 22.58 -4.30
CA THR A 390 -27.81 22.21 -4.16
C THR A 390 -28.66 23.39 -4.64
N PHE A 391 -29.64 23.13 -5.47
CA PHE A 391 -30.53 24.12 -6.07
C PHE A 391 -31.95 23.89 -5.58
N PRO A 392 -32.38 24.55 -4.48
CA PRO A 392 -33.72 24.38 -3.94
C PRO A 392 -34.82 24.73 -4.94
N GLU A 393 -34.59 25.74 -5.79
CA GLU A 393 -35.55 26.18 -6.80
C GLU A 393 -35.77 25.14 -7.91
N LEU A 394 -34.85 24.19 -8.08
CA LEU A 394 -34.93 23.08 -9.03
C LEU A 394 -35.25 21.75 -8.30
N ASN A 395 -36.14 21.82 -7.33
CA ASN A 395 -36.53 20.63 -6.54
C ASN A 395 -35.37 19.97 -5.81
N PHE A 396 -34.48 20.79 -5.23
CA PHE A 396 -33.26 20.35 -4.54
C PHE A 396 -32.31 19.51 -5.42
N MET A 397 -32.24 19.82 -6.73
CA MET A 397 -31.26 19.22 -7.62
C MET A 397 -29.84 19.40 -7.04
N GLY A 398 -29.11 18.30 -6.94
CA GLY A 398 -27.68 18.27 -6.63
C GLY A 398 -26.84 18.31 -7.89
N PHE A 399 -25.73 19.03 -7.82
CA PHE A 399 -24.68 19.00 -8.84
C PHE A 399 -23.33 18.97 -8.15
N ASP A 400 -22.61 17.86 -8.30
CA ASP A 400 -21.27 17.66 -7.73
C ASP A 400 -20.28 17.54 -8.88
N TRP A 401 -19.14 18.17 -8.73
CA TRP A 401 -18.03 18.03 -9.67
C TRP A 401 -16.70 17.96 -8.94
N ARG A 402 -15.74 17.27 -9.57
CA ARG A 402 -14.39 17.14 -9.05
C ARG A 402 -13.36 17.21 -10.16
N TRP A 403 -12.20 17.71 -9.79
CA TRP A 403 -10.97 17.62 -10.56
C TRP A 403 -9.83 17.28 -9.60
N SER A 404 -8.98 16.37 -10.02
CA SER A 404 -7.80 15.95 -9.27
C SER A 404 -6.62 15.76 -10.21
N GLU A 405 -5.45 16.25 -9.83
CA GLU A 405 -4.17 15.93 -10.45
C GLU A 405 -3.28 15.33 -9.38
N GLY A 406 -2.88 14.06 -9.58
CA GLY A 406 -1.95 13.33 -8.73
C GLY A 406 -0.62 13.09 -9.46
N ARG A 407 0.47 13.15 -8.71
CA ARG A 407 1.81 12.75 -9.16
C ARG A 407 2.42 11.88 -8.09
N SER A 408 2.89 10.74 -8.51
CA SER A 408 3.61 9.80 -7.66
C SER A 408 5.02 9.59 -8.20
N ILE A 409 5.97 9.62 -7.31
CA ILE A 409 7.39 9.45 -7.62
C ILE A 409 7.94 8.37 -6.71
N ARG A 410 8.62 7.40 -7.28
CA ARG A 410 9.49 6.48 -6.55
C ARG A 410 10.92 6.70 -7.01
N ASN A 411 11.82 6.79 -6.05
CA ASN A 411 13.25 6.90 -6.28
C ASN A 411 13.99 5.89 -5.41
N ALA A 412 14.75 5.00 -6.02
CA ALA A 412 15.58 4.02 -5.32
C ALA A 412 17.02 4.15 -5.86
N PRO A 413 17.79 5.09 -5.30
CA PRO A 413 19.13 5.39 -5.76
C PRO A 413 20.17 4.46 -5.12
N GLY A 414 20.97 3.80 -5.94
CA GLY A 414 22.20 3.12 -5.50
C GLY A 414 21.99 1.96 -4.55
N ASN A 415 20.91 1.19 -4.70
CA ASN A 415 20.75 -0.07 -3.99
C ASN A 415 21.92 -0.98 -4.35
N MET A 416 22.51 -1.63 -3.35
CA MET A 416 23.72 -2.42 -3.50
C MET A 416 23.55 -3.81 -2.88
N GLU A 417 23.96 -4.83 -3.63
CA GLU A 417 24.09 -6.21 -3.20
C GLU A 417 25.55 -6.65 -3.39
N ALA A 418 26.17 -7.22 -2.38
CA ALA A 418 27.53 -7.76 -2.48
C ALA A 418 27.63 -9.12 -1.82
N ARG A 419 28.28 -10.07 -2.49
CA ARG A 419 28.45 -11.44 -2.02
C ARG A 419 29.88 -11.73 -1.62
N PHE A 420 30.05 -12.26 -0.41
CA PHE A 420 31.31 -12.70 0.15
C PHE A 420 31.30 -14.22 0.34
N VAL A 421 32.49 -14.80 0.28
CA VAL A 421 32.73 -16.17 0.67
C VAL A 421 33.47 -16.16 1.98
N ILE A 422 33.01 -16.97 2.92
CA ILE A 422 33.64 -17.15 4.23
C ILE A 422 34.17 -18.59 4.27
N ALA A 423 35.49 -18.75 4.48
CA ALA A 423 36.16 -20.06 4.62
C ALA A 423 36.65 -20.20 6.06
N ASP A 424 36.65 -21.45 6.57
CA ASP A 424 37.27 -21.79 7.86
C ASP A 424 38.75 -22.06 7.62
N ASP A 425 39.54 -20.99 7.44
CA ASP A 425 40.98 -21.07 7.15
C ASP A 425 41.81 -21.58 8.32
N ASN A 426 41.24 -21.51 9.55
CA ASN A 426 41.90 -21.97 10.75
C ASN A 426 41.57 -23.44 11.11
N GLU A 427 40.60 -24.06 10.41
CA GLU A 427 40.09 -25.44 10.65
C GLU A 427 39.60 -25.63 12.10
N ASP A 428 39.13 -24.56 12.75
CA ASP A 428 38.62 -24.59 14.13
C ASP A 428 37.11 -24.86 14.21
N GLY A 429 36.43 -24.89 13.07
CA GLY A 429 35.00 -25.13 12.92
C GLY A 429 34.13 -23.88 13.13
N PHE A 430 34.75 -22.71 13.25
CA PHE A 430 34.07 -21.42 13.38
C PHE A 430 34.49 -20.48 12.24
N TYR A 431 33.53 -19.78 11.67
CA TYR A 431 33.76 -18.79 10.63
C TYR A 431 33.82 -17.39 11.23
N ASP A 432 34.94 -16.67 11.00
CA ASP A 432 35.06 -15.27 11.38
C ASP A 432 35.07 -14.40 10.12
N PRO A 433 33.94 -13.71 9.82
CA PRO A 433 33.81 -12.86 8.62
C PRO A 433 34.87 -11.76 8.54
N ALA A 434 35.41 -11.31 9.68
CA ALA A 434 36.40 -10.23 9.72
C ALA A 434 37.80 -10.67 9.31
N THR A 435 38.12 -11.96 9.48
CA THR A 435 39.46 -12.54 9.23
C THR A 435 39.46 -13.58 8.13
N GLU A 436 38.32 -14.20 7.82
CA GLU A 436 38.21 -15.36 6.94
C GLU A 436 37.35 -15.07 5.69
N GLY A 437 36.80 -13.83 5.58
CA GLY A 437 35.95 -13.43 4.48
C GLY A 437 36.74 -12.90 3.28
N SER A 438 36.20 -13.17 2.09
CA SER A 438 36.66 -12.53 0.85
C SER A 438 35.49 -12.22 -0.08
N LEU A 439 35.58 -11.10 -0.79
CA LEU A 439 34.60 -10.81 -1.84
C LEU A 439 34.62 -11.91 -2.91
N LEU A 440 33.46 -12.34 -3.38
CA LEU A 440 33.34 -13.42 -4.36
C LEU A 440 34.10 -13.06 -5.66
N ASP A 441 35.01 -13.94 -6.10
CA ASP A 441 35.70 -13.83 -7.40
C ASP A 441 34.73 -14.28 -8.52
N ALA A 442 33.85 -13.35 -8.94
CA ALA A 442 32.80 -13.59 -9.91
C ALA A 442 32.56 -12.42 -10.85
N GLN A 443 31.77 -12.67 -11.91
CA GLN A 443 31.30 -11.61 -12.79
C GLN A 443 30.33 -10.63 -12.12
N THR A 444 29.66 -11.09 -11.07
CA THR A 444 28.73 -10.31 -10.23
C THR A 444 29.17 -10.48 -8.77
N ALA A 445 30.29 -9.86 -8.42
CA ALA A 445 30.76 -9.80 -7.03
C ALA A 445 29.91 -8.79 -6.21
N ALA A 446 29.52 -7.72 -6.85
CA ALA A 446 28.52 -6.79 -6.34
C ALA A 446 27.67 -6.24 -7.48
N ARG A 447 26.46 -5.81 -7.14
CA ARG A 447 25.49 -5.19 -8.06
C ARG A 447 25.04 -3.85 -7.50
N TYR A 448 24.90 -2.86 -8.40
CA TYR A 448 24.27 -1.59 -8.12
C TYR A 448 23.04 -1.41 -8.99
N SER A 449 21.96 -0.92 -8.41
CA SER A 449 20.75 -0.57 -9.14
C SER A 449 20.25 0.83 -8.80
N PHE A 450 19.72 1.51 -9.81
CA PHE A 450 19.20 2.87 -9.74
C PHE A 450 17.85 2.87 -10.45
N GLN A 451 16.77 3.04 -9.68
CA GLN A 451 15.42 2.91 -10.20
C GLN A 451 14.66 4.21 -9.97
N THR A 452 13.89 4.62 -10.98
CA THR A 452 12.97 5.74 -10.88
C THR A 452 11.64 5.38 -11.52
N LEU A 453 10.55 5.82 -10.90
CA LEU A 453 9.21 5.73 -11.44
C LEU A 453 8.51 7.08 -11.28
N HIS A 454 7.90 7.55 -12.36
CA HIS A 454 7.04 8.72 -12.35
C HIS A 454 5.67 8.33 -12.87
N ASP A 455 4.65 8.54 -12.06
CA ASP A 455 3.26 8.29 -12.42
C ASP A 455 2.46 9.59 -12.25
N ARG A 456 1.76 10.00 -13.29
CA ARG A 456 0.88 11.17 -13.29
C ARG A 456 -0.52 10.74 -13.68
N LEU A 457 -1.49 11.19 -12.89
CA LEU A 457 -2.89 10.90 -13.10
C LEU A 457 -3.71 12.18 -13.03
N GLU A 458 -4.60 12.38 -13.98
CA GLU A 458 -5.65 13.39 -13.97
C GLU A 458 -7.01 12.69 -13.94
N ASN A 459 -7.86 13.07 -12.99
CA ASN A 459 -9.23 12.62 -12.89
C ASN A 459 -10.17 13.82 -12.79
N TYR A 460 -11.20 13.85 -13.61
CA TYR A 460 -12.29 14.82 -13.48
C TYR A 460 -13.64 14.15 -13.72
N GLY A 461 -14.62 14.57 -12.96
CA GLY A 461 -15.96 14.01 -13.05
C GLY A 461 -17.03 14.96 -12.56
N TYR A 462 -18.26 14.63 -12.90
CA TYR A 462 -19.44 15.35 -12.43
C TYR A 462 -20.64 14.43 -12.27
N ASN A 463 -21.49 14.78 -11.31
CA ASN A 463 -22.70 14.04 -11.01
C ASN A 463 -23.88 15.02 -10.89
N PHE A 464 -25.02 14.62 -11.42
CA PHE A 464 -26.30 15.28 -11.19
C PHE A 464 -27.19 14.34 -10.38
N THR A 465 -27.85 14.88 -9.37
CA THR A 465 -28.83 14.17 -8.54
C THR A 465 -30.16 14.90 -8.63
N LEU A 466 -31.20 14.22 -9.07
CA LEU A 466 -32.53 14.77 -9.28
C LEU A 466 -33.54 14.03 -8.40
N PRO A 467 -33.86 14.54 -7.20
CA PRO A 467 -34.91 13.97 -6.37
C PRO A 467 -36.28 14.30 -6.96
N TYR A 468 -37.18 13.31 -6.95
CA TYR A 468 -38.53 13.44 -7.44
C TYR A 468 -39.51 12.59 -6.62
N THR A 469 -40.55 13.21 -6.09
CA THR A 469 -41.57 12.53 -5.26
C THR A 469 -42.89 12.43 -6.02
N MET A 470 -43.44 11.21 -6.12
CA MET A 470 -44.72 10.95 -6.75
C MET A 470 -45.59 10.00 -5.88
N GLY A 471 -46.47 10.56 -5.12
CA GLY A 471 -47.34 9.82 -4.23
C GLY A 471 -46.58 9.13 -3.10
N LYS A 472 -46.54 7.78 -3.11
CA LYS A 472 -45.75 6.97 -2.15
C LYS A 472 -44.34 6.62 -2.64
N TRP A 473 -43.97 7.10 -3.80
CA TRP A 473 -42.67 6.89 -4.38
C TRP A 473 -41.80 8.13 -4.16
N GLU A 474 -40.71 7.94 -3.46
CA GLU A 474 -39.58 8.88 -3.46
C GLU A 474 -38.56 8.33 -4.42
N THR A 475 -38.12 9.16 -5.36
CA THR A 475 -37.26 8.71 -6.45
C THR A 475 -36.08 9.66 -6.55
N GLU A 476 -34.90 9.13 -6.78
CA GLU A 476 -33.70 9.89 -7.08
C GLU A 476 -33.08 9.37 -8.37
N PHE A 477 -32.86 10.25 -9.32
CA PHE A 477 -32.14 9.93 -10.54
C PHE A 477 -30.75 10.53 -10.46
N LYS A 478 -29.73 9.69 -10.66
CA LYS A 478 -28.34 10.09 -10.74
C LYS A 478 -27.80 9.83 -12.12
N PHE A 479 -27.04 10.76 -12.65
CA PHE A 479 -26.29 10.57 -13.87
C PHE A 479 -25.02 11.41 -13.84
N GLY A 480 -23.99 10.92 -14.47
CA GLY A 480 -22.71 11.60 -14.43
C GLY A 480 -21.70 11.04 -15.41
N ALA A 481 -20.53 11.60 -15.36
CA ALA A 481 -19.40 11.16 -16.15
C ALA A 481 -18.12 11.25 -15.32
N ASP A 482 -17.18 10.37 -15.66
CA ASP A 482 -15.87 10.31 -15.03
C ASP A 482 -14.79 10.07 -16.09
N PHE A 483 -13.70 10.83 -16.03
CA PHE A 483 -12.64 10.80 -17.02
C PHE A 483 -11.30 10.69 -16.29
N VAL A 484 -10.55 9.65 -16.63
CA VAL A 484 -9.24 9.37 -16.05
C VAL A 484 -8.20 9.32 -17.14
N SER A 485 -7.09 9.96 -16.94
CA SER A 485 -5.91 9.89 -17.81
C SER A 485 -4.67 9.66 -16.95
N LYS A 486 -3.91 8.63 -17.24
CA LYS A 486 -2.70 8.23 -16.52
C LYS A 486 -1.53 8.09 -17.47
N ALA A 487 -0.36 8.52 -17.05
CA ALA A 487 0.89 8.33 -17.76
C ALA A 487 1.98 7.92 -16.78
N ARG A 488 2.71 6.85 -17.09
CA ARG A 488 3.78 6.29 -16.28
C ARG A 488 5.07 6.16 -17.08
N THR A 489 6.18 6.49 -16.45
CA THR A 489 7.52 6.16 -16.94
C THR A 489 8.28 5.45 -15.82
N ALA A 490 8.95 4.36 -16.17
CA ALA A 490 9.83 3.63 -15.28
C ALA A 490 11.19 3.46 -15.95
N GLU A 491 12.24 3.68 -15.19
CA GLU A 491 13.62 3.54 -15.61
C GLU A 491 14.38 2.70 -14.59
N ASN A 492 15.15 1.76 -15.06
CA ASN A 492 16.02 0.94 -14.22
C ASN A 492 17.41 0.90 -14.86
N ARG A 493 18.43 1.29 -14.12
CA ARG A 493 19.83 1.25 -14.52
C ARG A 493 20.57 0.39 -13.52
N ARG A 494 21.38 -0.52 -14.04
CA ARG A 494 22.17 -1.40 -13.18
C ARG A 494 23.51 -1.76 -13.81
N PHE A 495 24.47 -1.96 -12.92
CA PHE A 495 25.77 -2.50 -13.32
C PHE A 495 26.29 -3.44 -12.24
N ASP A 496 27.04 -4.43 -12.69
CA ASP A 496 27.76 -5.36 -11.83
C ASP A 496 29.23 -4.96 -11.72
N VAL A 497 29.80 -5.24 -10.56
CA VAL A 497 31.25 -5.16 -10.30
C VAL A 497 31.83 -6.54 -10.53
N ASN A 498 32.61 -6.68 -11.59
CA ASN A 498 33.21 -7.94 -12.00
C ASN A 498 34.67 -8.01 -11.47
N THR A 499 34.94 -9.03 -10.66
CA THR A 499 36.25 -9.35 -10.09
C THR A 499 36.84 -10.64 -10.67
N LEU A 500 36.10 -11.32 -11.56
CA LEU A 500 36.51 -12.61 -12.09
C LEU A 500 37.84 -12.56 -12.78
N GLY A 501 38.79 -13.37 -12.27
CA GLY A 501 40.12 -13.50 -12.82
C GLY A 501 41.15 -12.52 -12.25
N PHE A 502 40.91 -11.95 -11.08
CA PHE A 502 41.96 -11.21 -10.35
C PHE A 502 43.15 -12.11 -10.13
N GLU A 503 44.37 -11.67 -10.52
CA GLU A 503 45.57 -12.46 -10.37
C GLU A 503 46.02 -12.52 -8.89
N ASN A 504 45.84 -11.43 -8.16
CA ASN A 504 46.08 -11.41 -6.70
C ASN A 504 44.77 -11.46 -5.94
N ARG A 505 44.40 -12.66 -5.47
CA ARG A 505 43.15 -12.87 -4.70
C ARG A 505 43.20 -12.25 -3.30
N GLU A 506 44.41 -12.04 -2.73
CA GLU A 506 44.55 -11.36 -1.45
C GLU A 506 43.96 -9.92 -1.51
N PHE A 507 43.81 -9.36 -2.72
CA PHE A 507 43.13 -8.06 -2.90
C PHE A 507 41.64 -8.10 -2.55
N LEU A 508 41.01 -9.26 -2.64
CA LEU A 508 39.59 -9.46 -2.35
C LEU A 508 39.34 -9.88 -0.90
N GLU A 509 40.41 -10.13 -0.11
CA GLU A 509 40.28 -10.47 1.30
C GLU A 509 39.73 -9.29 2.12
N GLY A 510 38.77 -9.59 3.00
CA GLY A 510 38.09 -8.65 3.85
C GLY A 510 36.59 -8.83 3.84
N SER A 511 35.95 -8.27 4.83
CA SER A 511 34.53 -8.44 5.08
C SER A 511 33.69 -7.20 4.73
N ILE A 512 34.32 -6.11 4.35
CA ILE A 512 33.69 -4.81 4.05
C ILE A 512 34.07 -4.36 2.65
N PHE A 513 33.06 -4.18 1.79
CA PHE A 513 33.24 -3.81 0.40
C PHE A 513 34.02 -2.49 0.24
N GLY A 514 33.73 -1.49 1.08
CA GLY A 514 34.41 -0.19 1.06
C GLY A 514 35.89 -0.25 1.45
N ASP A 515 36.26 -1.18 2.33
CA ASP A 515 37.66 -1.38 2.73
C ASP A 515 38.45 -2.06 1.62
N ILE A 516 37.89 -3.10 1.00
CA ILE A 516 38.49 -3.79 -0.16
C ILE A 516 38.75 -2.80 -1.30
N PHE A 517 37.75 -2.01 -1.64
CA PHE A 517 37.83 -1.01 -2.70
C PHE A 517 38.03 0.43 -2.17
N SER A 518 38.83 0.58 -1.11
CA SER A 518 39.22 1.91 -0.63
C SER A 518 40.03 2.67 -1.70
N ASP A 519 40.01 4.00 -1.62
CA ASP A 519 40.79 4.84 -2.57
C ASP A 519 42.28 4.49 -2.59
N GLU A 520 42.84 4.10 -1.45
CA GLU A 520 44.23 3.67 -1.30
C GLU A 520 44.49 2.37 -2.08
N ASN A 521 43.63 1.36 -1.87
CA ASN A 521 43.74 0.07 -2.53
C ASN A 521 43.50 0.19 -4.05
N LEU A 522 42.53 0.97 -4.47
CA LEU A 522 42.26 1.22 -5.89
C LEU A 522 43.40 1.95 -6.59
N ALA A 523 44.00 2.94 -5.95
CA ALA A 523 45.14 3.67 -6.49
C ALA A 523 46.42 2.79 -6.61
N GLY A 524 46.53 1.77 -5.74
CA GLY A 524 47.65 0.80 -5.76
C GLY A 524 47.37 -0.43 -6.62
N ALA A 525 46.18 -0.62 -7.16
CA ALA A 525 45.78 -1.84 -7.86
C ALA A 525 46.51 -2.00 -9.20
N GLU A 526 47.16 -3.14 -9.42
CA GLU A 526 47.71 -3.53 -10.70
C GLU A 526 46.60 -3.74 -11.73
N LEU A 527 46.91 -3.64 -13.03
CA LEU A 527 45.94 -3.69 -14.11
C LEU A 527 44.99 -4.90 -14.03
N ASN A 528 45.51 -6.07 -13.66
CA ASN A 528 44.81 -7.35 -13.61
C ASN A 528 43.99 -7.54 -12.28
N ASN A 529 44.08 -6.57 -11.36
CA ASN A 529 43.32 -6.56 -10.09
C ASN A 529 42.41 -5.34 -10.00
N ARG A 530 42.07 -4.72 -11.14
CA ARG A 530 41.11 -3.62 -11.18
C ARG A 530 39.70 -4.16 -11.46
N PRO A 531 38.70 -3.71 -10.71
CA PRO A 531 37.32 -4.12 -10.98
C PRO A 531 36.86 -3.63 -12.36
N VAL A 532 36.10 -4.47 -13.05
CA VAL A 532 35.50 -4.15 -14.35
C VAL A 532 34.03 -3.87 -14.12
N LEU A 533 33.59 -2.67 -14.50
CA LEU A 533 32.16 -2.35 -14.51
C LEU A 533 31.52 -3.02 -15.71
N ARG A 534 30.43 -3.73 -15.46
CA ARG A 534 29.66 -4.40 -16.48
C ARG A 534 28.22 -3.87 -16.42
N ASP A 535 27.80 -3.17 -17.45
CA ASP A 535 26.42 -2.71 -17.56
C ASP A 535 25.52 -3.91 -17.82
N THR A 536 24.60 -4.15 -16.88
CA THR A 536 23.61 -5.23 -16.93
C THR A 536 22.19 -4.73 -17.19
N THR A 537 22.06 -3.46 -17.55
CA THR A 537 20.80 -2.88 -18.02
C THR A 537 20.38 -3.54 -19.34
N ILE A 538 19.18 -4.10 -19.40
CA ILE A 538 18.66 -4.80 -20.56
C ILE A 538 17.49 -4.05 -21.21
N ALA A 539 17.21 -4.40 -22.46
CA ALA A 539 16.02 -3.92 -23.16
C ALA A 539 14.78 -4.37 -22.41
N GLY A 540 13.86 -3.44 -22.15
CA GLY A 540 12.64 -3.70 -21.36
C GLY A 540 12.76 -3.36 -19.88
N ASP A 541 13.93 -3.06 -19.35
CA ASP A 541 14.08 -2.50 -17.99
C ASP A 541 13.36 -1.13 -17.88
N ASP A 542 13.37 -0.37 -18.96
CA ASP A 542 12.57 0.85 -19.09
C ASP A 542 11.26 0.58 -19.78
N TYR A 543 10.20 1.28 -19.36
CA TYR A 543 8.96 1.32 -20.10
C TYR A 543 8.24 2.66 -19.95
N VAL A 544 7.42 2.97 -20.94
CA VAL A 544 6.44 4.04 -20.88
C VAL A 544 5.04 3.44 -21.02
N ALA A 545 4.11 3.95 -20.24
CA ALA A 545 2.74 3.48 -20.26
C ALA A 545 1.75 4.64 -20.19
N ALA A 546 0.59 4.44 -20.80
CA ALA A 546 -0.52 5.37 -20.70
C ALA A 546 -1.83 4.60 -20.60
N GLN A 547 -2.77 5.17 -19.83
CA GLN A 547 -4.10 4.62 -19.64
C GLN A 547 -5.12 5.74 -19.70
N LYS A 548 -6.27 5.46 -20.29
CA LYS A 548 -7.39 6.39 -20.37
C LYS A 548 -8.70 5.66 -20.13
N VAL A 549 -9.60 6.28 -19.32
CA VAL A 549 -10.96 5.81 -19.10
C VAL A 549 -11.91 6.98 -19.35
N ASP A 550 -12.84 6.81 -20.27
CA ASP A 550 -13.96 7.72 -20.50
C ASP A 550 -15.24 6.99 -20.07
N ALA A 551 -15.92 7.48 -19.02
CA ALA A 551 -17.06 6.78 -18.43
C ALA A 551 -18.30 7.67 -18.30
N TYR A 552 -19.48 7.05 -18.50
CA TYR A 552 -20.78 7.67 -18.28
C TYR A 552 -21.68 6.70 -17.54
N TYR A 553 -22.51 7.22 -16.64
CA TYR A 553 -23.43 6.35 -15.92
C TYR A 553 -24.82 7.00 -15.74
N PHE A 554 -25.79 6.11 -15.55
CA PHE A 554 -27.12 6.44 -15.10
C PHE A 554 -27.55 5.46 -13.99
N GLU A 555 -28.11 6.00 -12.92
CA GLU A 555 -28.65 5.25 -11.78
C GLU A 555 -29.99 5.84 -11.39
N ALA A 556 -30.93 4.99 -11.01
CA ALA A 556 -32.21 5.37 -10.47
C ALA A 556 -32.45 4.65 -9.14
N ASP A 557 -32.89 5.40 -8.14
CA ASP A 557 -33.20 4.92 -6.81
C ASP A 557 -34.69 5.18 -6.52
N PHE A 558 -35.45 4.13 -6.28
CA PHE A 558 -36.89 4.18 -6.04
C PHE A 558 -37.18 3.69 -4.65
N PHE A 559 -37.74 4.55 -3.80
CA PHE A 559 -38.17 4.23 -2.46
C PHE A 559 -39.71 4.18 -2.40
N PHE A 560 -40.27 3.06 -1.99
CA PHE A 560 -41.70 2.82 -1.97
C PHE A 560 -42.23 2.51 -0.58
N ASP A 561 -43.21 3.34 -0.12
CA ASP A 561 -44.00 3.15 1.11
C ASP A 561 -43.13 2.89 2.35
N ASN A 562 -41.92 3.46 2.42
CA ASN A 562 -40.91 3.26 3.48
C ASN A 562 -40.58 1.79 3.76
N LYS A 563 -40.79 0.88 2.78
CA LYS A 563 -40.55 -0.56 2.92
C LYS A 563 -39.65 -1.16 1.88
N TRP A 564 -39.67 -0.62 0.68
CA TRP A 564 -38.89 -1.15 -0.43
C TRP A 564 -38.06 -0.06 -1.03
N ARG A 565 -36.79 -0.38 -1.28
CA ARG A 565 -35.89 0.44 -2.06
C ARG A 565 -35.36 -0.38 -3.23
N PHE A 566 -35.43 0.15 -4.42
CA PHE A 566 -34.91 -0.46 -5.64
C PHE A 566 -33.93 0.51 -6.25
N THR A 567 -32.66 0.15 -6.29
CA THR A 567 -31.61 0.99 -6.86
C THR A 567 -30.97 0.23 -7.99
N GLY A 568 -30.87 0.82 -9.16
CA GLY A 568 -30.24 0.15 -10.29
C GLY A 568 -29.88 1.11 -11.40
N GLY A 569 -28.98 0.67 -12.25
CA GLY A 569 -28.48 1.48 -13.34
C GLY A 569 -27.43 0.77 -14.17
N VAL A 570 -26.75 1.54 -14.98
CA VAL A 570 -25.70 1.06 -15.86
C VAL A 570 -24.61 2.10 -16.00
N ARG A 571 -23.38 1.64 -16.05
CA ARG A 571 -22.20 2.42 -16.40
C ARG A 571 -21.65 1.89 -17.73
N TRP A 572 -21.23 2.79 -18.59
CA TRP A 572 -20.44 2.50 -19.78
C TRP A 572 -19.05 3.06 -19.61
N GLU A 573 -18.02 2.28 -19.97
CA GLU A 573 -16.62 2.73 -19.99
C GLU A 573 -15.98 2.42 -21.33
N ASP A 574 -15.21 3.36 -21.87
CA ASP A 574 -14.23 3.16 -22.95
C ASP A 574 -12.84 3.22 -22.29
N PHE A 575 -12.22 2.05 -22.20
CA PHE A 575 -10.90 1.87 -21.59
C PHE A 575 -9.85 1.69 -22.69
N ARG A 576 -8.74 2.39 -22.56
CA ARG A 576 -7.59 2.29 -23.45
C ARG A 576 -6.32 2.24 -22.63
N GLN A 577 -5.44 1.32 -22.98
CA GLN A 577 -4.14 1.15 -22.33
C GLN A 577 -3.06 0.88 -23.36
N VAL A 578 -1.89 1.42 -23.14
CA VAL A 578 -0.68 1.09 -23.89
C VAL A 578 0.48 0.98 -22.92
N VAL A 579 1.28 -0.09 -23.05
CA VAL A 579 2.54 -0.28 -22.34
C VAL A 579 3.59 -0.62 -23.37
N ALA A 580 4.62 0.19 -23.43
CA ALA A 580 5.68 0.04 -24.42
C ALA A 580 7.04 -0.07 -23.73
N PRO A 581 7.70 -1.24 -23.80
CA PRO A 581 9.07 -1.39 -23.34
C PRO A 581 9.98 -0.49 -24.16
N LEU A 582 10.91 0.14 -23.49
CA LEU A 582 11.86 1.08 -24.08
C LEU A 582 13.27 0.50 -23.92
N ASP A 583 13.99 0.35 -25.03
CA ASP A 583 15.41 0.01 -24.95
C ASP A 583 16.19 1.22 -24.43
N PRO A 584 16.76 1.14 -23.21
CA PRO A 584 17.50 2.25 -22.62
C PRO A 584 18.72 2.69 -23.43
N ARG A 585 19.30 1.78 -24.23
CA ARG A 585 20.50 2.05 -25.03
C ARG A 585 20.20 2.84 -26.30
N THR A 586 19.05 2.63 -26.91
CA THR A 586 18.68 3.24 -28.20
C THR A 586 17.59 4.28 -28.10
N ASN A 587 16.86 4.32 -26.98
CA ASN A 587 15.60 5.08 -26.81
C ASN A 587 14.54 4.69 -27.87
N GLN A 588 14.60 3.48 -28.36
CA GLN A 588 13.62 2.96 -29.30
C GLN A 588 12.68 2.02 -28.56
N PHE A 589 11.45 2.03 -28.99
CA PHE A 589 10.51 1.03 -28.53
C PHE A 589 10.93 -0.31 -29.12
N ASP A 590 10.98 -1.32 -28.28
CA ASP A 590 11.22 -2.69 -28.72
C ASP A 590 9.93 -3.25 -29.35
N LEU A 591 9.71 -2.93 -30.60
CA LEU A 591 8.54 -3.27 -31.39
C LEU A 591 8.97 -4.09 -32.60
N ASN A 592 9.57 -5.24 -32.35
CA ASN A 592 10.22 -6.03 -33.39
C ASN A 592 9.23 -6.68 -34.37
N ASP A 593 7.95 -6.89 -33.96
CA ASP A 593 6.94 -7.60 -34.73
C ASP A 593 5.58 -6.84 -34.71
N GLU A 594 4.74 -7.08 -35.74
CA GLU A 594 3.37 -6.54 -35.81
C GLU A 594 2.46 -7.25 -34.75
N ALA A 595 2.75 -8.50 -34.43
CA ALA A 595 2.09 -9.24 -33.36
C ALA A 595 2.41 -8.61 -32.00
N ASP A 596 3.66 -8.26 -31.72
CA ASP A 596 4.08 -7.60 -30.50
C ASP A 596 3.36 -6.27 -30.31
N ARG A 597 3.20 -5.49 -31.37
CA ARG A 597 2.48 -4.20 -31.34
C ARG A 597 1.01 -4.33 -30.95
N SER A 598 0.34 -5.39 -31.39
CA SER A 598 -1.06 -5.62 -31.04
C SER A 598 -1.25 -6.02 -29.58
N GLN A 599 -0.25 -6.63 -28.96
CA GLN A 599 -0.29 -7.02 -27.56
C GLN A 599 0.03 -5.86 -26.60
N LEU A 600 0.72 -4.80 -27.09
CA LEU A 600 1.08 -3.65 -26.28
C LEU A 600 -0.06 -2.64 -26.08
N ALA A 601 -1.07 -2.66 -26.95
CA ALA A 601 -2.19 -1.74 -26.91
C ALA A 601 -3.50 -2.52 -26.70
N PHE A 602 -4.22 -2.15 -25.67
CA PHE A 602 -5.49 -2.74 -25.31
C PHE A 602 -6.60 -1.67 -25.36
N GLN A 603 -7.73 -2.01 -25.96
CA GLN A 603 -8.93 -1.16 -25.94
C GLN A 603 -10.17 -2.03 -25.77
N GLU A 604 -11.05 -1.60 -24.88
CA GLU A 604 -12.31 -2.26 -24.58
C GLU A 604 -13.37 -1.21 -24.26
N ASP A 605 -14.57 -1.38 -24.75
CA ASP A 605 -15.74 -0.60 -24.32
C ASP A 605 -16.89 -1.53 -23.96
N ASP A 606 -17.46 -1.36 -22.75
CA ASP A 606 -18.51 -2.24 -22.28
C ASP A 606 -19.49 -1.54 -21.31
N PHE A 607 -20.59 -2.24 -21.02
CA PHE A 607 -21.64 -1.82 -20.12
C PHE A 607 -21.64 -2.66 -18.84
N TYR A 608 -21.64 -2.00 -17.71
CA TYR A 608 -21.60 -2.59 -16.39
C TYR A 608 -22.90 -2.28 -15.62
N PRO A 609 -23.91 -3.16 -15.72
CA PRO A 609 -25.19 -3.00 -15.03
C PRO A 609 -25.06 -3.39 -13.55
N ALA A 610 -25.85 -2.73 -12.68
CA ALA A 610 -26.05 -3.14 -11.31
C ALA A 610 -27.50 -2.94 -10.87
N LEU A 611 -27.95 -3.79 -9.96
CA LEU A 611 -29.27 -3.74 -9.32
C LEU A 611 -29.13 -4.12 -7.85
N ALA A 612 -29.74 -3.31 -6.98
CA ALA A 612 -29.86 -3.61 -5.56
C ALA A 612 -31.34 -3.46 -5.12
N ILE A 613 -31.76 -4.33 -4.22
CA ILE A 613 -33.09 -4.31 -3.62
C ILE A 613 -32.91 -4.33 -2.11
N THR A 614 -33.49 -3.35 -1.41
CA THR A 614 -33.53 -3.33 0.05
C THR A 614 -34.98 -3.45 0.52
N TYR A 615 -35.22 -4.40 1.43
CA TYR A 615 -36.47 -4.56 2.12
C TYR A 615 -36.32 -4.21 3.60
N PHE A 616 -37.03 -3.18 4.05
CA PHE A 616 -37.07 -2.75 5.43
C PHE A 616 -38.06 -3.63 6.19
N LEU A 617 -37.54 -4.62 6.93
CA LEU A 617 -38.32 -5.54 7.76
C LEU A 617 -38.96 -4.79 8.93
N LYS A 618 -38.21 -3.84 9.51
CA LYS A 618 -38.58 -2.87 10.55
C LYS A 618 -37.73 -1.60 10.35
N ASP A 619 -38.00 -0.55 11.14
CA ASP A 619 -37.26 0.69 11.10
C ASP A 619 -35.77 0.53 11.42
N ASP A 620 -35.43 -0.52 12.19
CA ASP A 620 -34.08 -0.88 12.65
C ASP A 620 -33.52 -2.13 11.96
N MET A 621 -34.25 -2.74 11.00
CA MET A 621 -33.86 -4.01 10.41
C MET A 621 -34.13 -4.06 8.90
N GLN A 622 -33.13 -4.43 8.12
CA GLN A 622 -33.24 -4.50 6.67
C GLN A 622 -32.55 -5.72 6.06
N LEU A 623 -33.03 -6.10 4.90
CA LEU A 623 -32.46 -7.15 4.05
C LEU A 623 -32.10 -6.52 2.70
N ARG A 624 -30.87 -6.66 2.27
CA ARG A 624 -30.37 -6.16 0.98
C ARG A 624 -29.96 -7.34 0.11
N ALA A 625 -30.28 -7.25 -1.19
CA ALA A 625 -29.78 -8.16 -2.19
C ALA A 625 -29.26 -7.35 -3.36
N SER A 626 -28.12 -7.69 -3.93
CA SER A 626 -27.56 -7.01 -5.11
C SER A 626 -26.94 -7.99 -6.10
N ILE A 627 -26.96 -7.57 -7.35
CA ILE A 627 -26.24 -8.19 -8.46
C ILE A 627 -25.60 -7.10 -9.29
N GLY A 628 -24.36 -7.31 -9.74
CA GLY A 628 -23.66 -6.37 -10.60
C GLY A 628 -22.57 -7.04 -11.42
N GLN A 629 -22.36 -6.52 -12.63
CA GLN A 629 -21.26 -6.90 -13.50
C GLN A 629 -20.13 -5.89 -13.32
N THR A 630 -18.90 -6.39 -13.21
CA THR A 630 -17.68 -5.60 -13.01
C THR A 630 -16.54 -6.22 -13.79
N VAL A 631 -15.41 -5.52 -13.83
CA VAL A 631 -14.23 -5.96 -14.57
C VAL A 631 -12.97 -5.75 -13.75
N VAL A 632 -11.95 -6.58 -13.96
CA VAL A 632 -10.59 -6.33 -13.51
C VAL A 632 -9.68 -6.32 -14.72
N ARG A 633 -8.98 -5.22 -14.91
CA ARG A 633 -8.10 -5.00 -16.06
C ARG A 633 -6.66 -5.26 -15.67
N PRO A 634 -5.85 -5.83 -16.59
CA PRO A 634 -4.43 -6.01 -16.34
C PRO A 634 -3.75 -4.69 -15.98
N ASP A 635 -2.89 -4.71 -14.96
CA ASP A 635 -2.07 -3.56 -14.59
C ASP A 635 -0.99 -3.28 -15.65
N LEU A 636 -0.52 -2.04 -15.69
CA LEU A 636 0.56 -1.59 -16.57
C LEU A 636 1.82 -2.48 -16.45
N ARG A 637 2.12 -2.96 -15.26
CA ARG A 637 3.26 -3.83 -14.99
C ARG A 637 3.00 -5.28 -15.41
N GLU A 638 1.79 -5.77 -15.25
CA GLU A 638 1.41 -7.14 -15.57
C GLU A 638 1.48 -7.47 -17.06
N VAL A 639 1.32 -6.45 -17.90
CA VAL A 639 1.50 -6.58 -19.37
C VAL A 639 2.90 -6.20 -19.85
N SER A 640 3.78 -5.76 -18.95
CA SER A 640 5.19 -5.48 -19.28
C SER A 640 6.04 -6.75 -19.13
N SER A 641 6.83 -7.09 -20.13
CA SER A 641 7.77 -8.22 -20.08
C SER A 641 9.00 -7.99 -19.19
N SER A 642 9.16 -6.77 -18.64
CA SER A 642 10.28 -6.47 -17.75
C SER A 642 10.22 -7.30 -16.47
N THR A 643 11.37 -7.75 -15.99
CA THR A 643 11.49 -8.52 -14.75
C THR A 643 11.82 -7.59 -13.59
N TYR A 644 11.22 -7.84 -12.43
CA TYR A 644 11.49 -7.16 -11.18
C TYR A 644 11.43 -8.16 -10.01
N ILE A 645 11.99 -7.81 -8.87
CA ILE A 645 11.87 -8.62 -7.65
C ILE A 645 10.60 -8.21 -6.91
N ASP A 646 9.76 -9.17 -6.58
CA ASP A 646 8.58 -8.93 -5.75
C ASP A 646 9.00 -8.84 -4.28
N PRO A 647 8.72 -7.71 -3.61
CA PRO A 647 9.12 -7.54 -2.22
C PRO A 647 8.39 -8.47 -1.24
N LEU A 648 7.30 -9.14 -1.65
CA LEU A 648 6.59 -10.12 -0.82
C LEU A 648 7.26 -11.50 -0.81
N THR A 649 7.75 -11.91 -1.97
CA THR A 649 8.27 -13.27 -2.17
C THR A 649 9.78 -13.32 -2.34
N ASP A 650 10.42 -12.16 -2.61
CA ASP A 650 11.82 -12.03 -3.08
C ASP A 650 12.09 -12.79 -4.39
N PHE A 651 11.04 -13.19 -5.10
CA PHE A 651 11.15 -13.88 -6.38
C PHE A 651 11.08 -12.89 -7.56
N PRO A 652 11.80 -13.20 -8.65
CA PRO A 652 11.62 -12.43 -9.88
C PRO A 652 10.21 -12.63 -10.46
N ILE A 653 9.53 -11.53 -10.77
CA ILE A 653 8.25 -11.52 -11.45
C ILE A 653 8.41 -10.85 -12.80
N ALA A 654 7.78 -11.41 -13.83
CA ALA A 654 7.63 -10.79 -15.14
C ALA A 654 6.17 -10.81 -15.58
N GLY A 655 5.73 -9.71 -16.15
CA GLY A 655 4.41 -9.62 -16.75
C GLY A 655 4.31 -10.40 -18.07
N THR A 656 3.10 -10.53 -18.58
CA THR A 656 2.78 -11.24 -19.83
C THR A 656 2.02 -10.30 -20.75
N PRO A 657 2.60 -9.87 -21.87
CA PRO A 657 1.88 -9.10 -22.88
C PRO A 657 0.68 -9.85 -23.42
N GLY A 658 -0.44 -9.15 -23.63
CA GLY A 658 -1.64 -9.75 -24.18
C GLY A 658 -2.58 -10.39 -23.16
N LEU A 659 -2.41 -10.13 -21.86
CA LEU A 659 -3.38 -10.51 -20.83
C LEU A 659 -4.77 -9.93 -21.16
N GLU A 660 -5.79 -10.74 -20.92
CA GLU A 660 -7.20 -10.38 -21.06
C GLU A 660 -7.75 -9.83 -19.75
N THR A 661 -8.86 -9.10 -19.84
CA THR A 661 -9.61 -8.64 -18.66
C THR A 661 -10.31 -9.80 -17.97
N THR A 662 -10.50 -9.68 -16.67
CA THR A 662 -11.36 -10.58 -15.89
C THR A 662 -12.76 -9.99 -15.80
N ASP A 663 -13.75 -10.66 -16.36
CA ASP A 663 -15.16 -10.33 -16.17
C ASP A 663 -15.70 -10.96 -14.89
N ILE A 664 -16.46 -10.20 -14.10
CA ILE A 664 -16.97 -10.68 -12.82
C ILE A 664 -18.47 -10.39 -12.68
N ILE A 665 -19.24 -11.41 -12.33
CA ILE A 665 -20.63 -11.25 -11.87
C ILE A 665 -20.66 -11.41 -10.35
N ASN A 666 -21.09 -10.36 -9.67
CA ASN A 666 -21.16 -10.29 -8.21
C ASN A 666 -22.58 -10.49 -7.73
N TYR A 667 -22.79 -11.31 -6.71
CA TYR A 667 -24.05 -11.53 -6.03
C TYR A 667 -23.85 -11.30 -4.53
N ASP A 668 -24.67 -10.48 -3.92
CA ASP A 668 -24.65 -10.19 -2.49
C ASP A 668 -26.03 -10.32 -1.86
N LEU A 669 -26.09 -10.85 -0.65
CA LEU A 669 -27.27 -10.86 0.20
C LEU A 669 -26.84 -10.52 1.63
N ARG A 670 -27.40 -9.44 2.20
CA ARG A 670 -27.03 -9.01 3.56
C ARG A 670 -28.26 -8.68 4.38
N TRP A 671 -28.33 -9.26 5.56
CA TRP A 671 -29.27 -8.90 6.61
C TRP A 671 -28.56 -8.03 7.64
N GLU A 672 -29.23 -6.91 8.08
CA GLU A 672 -28.67 -5.93 9.00
C GLU A 672 -29.71 -5.58 10.06
N TRP A 673 -29.26 -5.49 11.30
CA TRP A 673 -30.06 -5.10 12.45
C TRP A 673 -29.34 -4.03 13.26
N TYR A 674 -29.84 -2.81 13.19
CA TYR A 674 -29.34 -1.62 13.87
C TYR A 674 -30.17 -1.38 15.12
N ARG A 675 -29.62 -1.72 16.29
CA ARG A 675 -30.30 -1.57 17.58
C ARG A 675 -29.99 -0.22 18.23
N GLU A 676 -30.72 0.10 19.31
CA GLU A 676 -30.45 1.30 20.11
C GLU A 676 -29.01 1.32 20.65
N ALA A 677 -28.55 2.52 21.07
CA ALA A 677 -27.21 2.75 21.62
C ALA A 677 -26.03 2.35 20.69
N GLY A 678 -26.24 2.34 19.37
CA GLY A 678 -25.19 2.01 18.42
C GLY A 678 -24.90 0.52 18.23
N ASN A 679 -25.64 -0.35 18.93
CA ASN A 679 -25.50 -1.80 18.76
C ASN A 679 -25.93 -2.24 17.35
N ASN A 680 -25.17 -3.10 16.71
CA ASN A 680 -25.52 -3.66 15.40
C ASN A 680 -25.15 -5.13 15.27
N LEU A 681 -25.83 -5.80 14.35
CA LEU A 681 -25.52 -7.15 13.91
C LEU A 681 -25.81 -7.24 12.43
N SER A 682 -24.87 -7.74 11.65
CA SER A 682 -25.09 -8.01 10.24
C SER A 682 -24.58 -9.40 9.85
N VAL A 683 -25.27 -10.02 8.90
CA VAL A 683 -24.87 -11.28 8.26
C VAL A 683 -24.97 -11.11 6.76
N GLY A 684 -23.88 -11.34 6.07
CA GLY A 684 -23.76 -11.24 4.62
C GLY A 684 -23.40 -12.58 3.98
N LEU A 685 -23.90 -12.82 2.78
CA LEU A 685 -23.50 -13.89 1.88
C LEU A 685 -23.05 -13.25 0.59
N PHE A 686 -21.98 -13.73 -0.01
CA PHE A 686 -21.51 -13.27 -1.30
C PHE A 686 -21.07 -14.44 -2.19
N TYR A 687 -21.23 -14.26 -3.49
CA TYR A 687 -20.74 -15.15 -4.53
C TYR A 687 -20.25 -14.32 -5.71
N LYS A 688 -19.09 -14.67 -6.25
CA LYS A 688 -18.48 -14.04 -7.42
C LYS A 688 -18.14 -15.13 -8.43
N ASP A 689 -18.56 -14.93 -9.67
CA ASP A 689 -18.26 -15.78 -10.82
C ASP A 689 -17.34 -14.99 -11.76
N MET A 690 -16.20 -15.57 -12.10
CA MET A 690 -15.12 -14.90 -12.82
C MET A 690 -14.77 -15.66 -14.09
N ASP A 691 -14.68 -14.94 -15.19
CA ASP A 691 -14.15 -15.41 -16.46
C ASP A 691 -12.75 -14.83 -16.66
N ALA A 692 -11.81 -15.66 -17.06
CA ALA A 692 -10.41 -15.31 -17.28
C ALA A 692 -9.72 -14.59 -16.09
N PRO A 693 -9.80 -15.07 -14.82
CA PRO A 693 -9.15 -14.41 -13.70
C PRO A 693 -7.63 -14.35 -13.87
N ILE A 694 -7.04 -13.20 -13.51
CA ILE A 694 -5.60 -12.97 -13.60
C ILE A 694 -4.93 -13.58 -12.37
N GLU A 695 -3.97 -14.50 -12.60
CA GLU A 695 -3.31 -15.28 -11.57
C GLU A 695 -1.79 -15.37 -11.76
N SER A 696 -1.11 -15.66 -10.66
CA SER A 696 0.32 -15.95 -10.67
C SER A 696 0.57 -17.43 -10.98
N VAL A 697 1.58 -17.71 -11.80
CA VAL A 697 2.08 -19.04 -12.10
C VAL A 697 3.61 -19.03 -12.04
N GLN A 698 4.22 -20.15 -11.67
CA GLN A 698 5.68 -20.26 -11.69
C GLN A 698 6.20 -20.85 -13.00
N SER A 699 7.40 -20.43 -13.36
CA SER A 699 8.20 -20.97 -14.46
C SER A 699 9.55 -21.39 -13.91
N PRO A 700 10.05 -22.62 -14.21
CA PRO A 700 11.34 -23.05 -13.72
C PRO A 700 12.45 -22.16 -14.23
N ALA A 701 13.42 -21.85 -13.38
CA ALA A 701 14.67 -21.20 -13.75
C ALA A 701 15.79 -22.25 -13.88
N GLN A 702 16.80 -21.97 -14.71
CA GLN A 702 17.96 -22.87 -14.83
C GLN A 702 18.94 -22.69 -13.67
N ASP A 703 19.06 -21.44 -13.20
CA ASP A 703 19.91 -21.06 -12.06
C ASP A 703 19.18 -19.96 -11.27
N GLY A 704 18.95 -20.14 -9.99
CA GLY A 704 18.32 -19.16 -9.11
C GLY A 704 16.84 -19.46 -8.84
N PRO A 705 16.14 -18.56 -8.13
CA PRO A 705 14.72 -18.74 -7.78
C PRO A 705 13.83 -18.80 -9.03
N PRO A 706 12.74 -19.57 -8.98
CA PRO A 706 11.77 -19.65 -10.08
C PRO A 706 11.21 -18.27 -10.44
N LEU A 707 10.94 -18.07 -11.74
CA LEU A 707 10.33 -16.84 -12.23
C LEU A 707 8.82 -16.93 -12.08
N ILE A 708 8.21 -15.98 -11.37
CA ILE A 708 6.76 -15.83 -11.33
C ILE A 708 6.29 -15.13 -12.61
N ARG A 709 5.27 -15.68 -13.26
CA ARG A 709 4.58 -15.11 -14.40
C ARG A 709 3.14 -14.81 -14.04
N ILE A 710 2.58 -13.82 -14.69
CA ILE A 710 1.17 -13.48 -14.58
C ILE A 710 0.46 -14.04 -15.81
N ALA A 711 -0.67 -14.72 -15.62
CA ALA A 711 -1.44 -15.33 -16.69
C ALA A 711 -2.95 -15.30 -16.39
N ASN A 712 -3.80 -15.44 -17.41
CA ASN A 712 -5.22 -15.64 -17.20
C ASN A 712 -5.50 -17.14 -16.96
N ALA A 713 -6.18 -17.47 -15.88
CA ALA A 713 -6.81 -18.76 -15.66
C ALA A 713 -8.04 -18.88 -16.57
N GLU A 714 -8.64 -20.06 -16.65
CA GLU A 714 -9.85 -20.28 -17.46
C GLU A 714 -11.09 -19.71 -16.76
N THR A 715 -11.32 -20.11 -15.51
CA THR A 715 -12.44 -19.66 -14.69
C THR A 715 -12.04 -19.53 -13.24
N GLY A 716 -12.82 -18.76 -12.49
CA GLY A 716 -12.67 -18.68 -11.05
C GLY A 716 -13.98 -18.39 -10.35
N GLU A 717 -14.09 -18.81 -9.10
CA GLU A 717 -15.21 -18.46 -8.23
C GLU A 717 -14.75 -18.16 -6.81
N VAL A 718 -15.49 -17.27 -6.14
CA VAL A 718 -15.27 -16.94 -4.72
C VAL A 718 -16.62 -16.84 -4.03
N TYR A 719 -16.77 -17.48 -2.89
CA TYR A 719 -18.01 -17.42 -2.11
C TYR A 719 -17.72 -17.41 -0.61
N GLY A 720 -18.64 -16.83 0.16
CA GLY A 720 -18.46 -16.79 1.60
C GLY A 720 -19.58 -16.19 2.40
N VAL A 721 -19.34 -16.19 3.72
CA VAL A 721 -20.21 -15.65 4.74
C VAL A 721 -19.47 -14.62 5.57
N GLU A 722 -20.08 -13.48 5.77
CA GLU A 722 -19.58 -12.39 6.62
C GLU A 722 -20.54 -12.20 7.81
N VAL A 723 -20.00 -12.12 9.02
CA VAL A 723 -20.75 -11.77 10.23
C VAL A 723 -20.06 -10.60 10.91
N GLU A 724 -20.79 -9.57 11.27
CA GLU A 724 -20.28 -8.41 11.98
C GLU A 724 -21.22 -8.02 13.12
N PHE A 725 -20.64 -7.62 14.25
CA PHE A 725 -21.41 -7.17 15.40
C PHE A 725 -20.68 -6.08 16.18
N LEU A 726 -21.48 -5.20 16.78
CA LEU A 726 -21.09 -4.29 17.87
C LEU A 726 -22.16 -4.39 18.95
N GLN A 727 -21.77 -4.71 20.18
CA GLN A 727 -22.68 -4.96 21.28
C GLN A 727 -22.13 -4.38 22.60
N GLY A 728 -22.88 -3.47 23.20
CA GLY A 728 -22.71 -3.11 24.61
C GLY A 728 -23.06 -4.30 25.52
N LEU A 729 -22.31 -4.45 26.62
CA LEU A 729 -22.43 -5.59 27.51
C LEU A 729 -23.35 -5.32 28.71
N GLU A 730 -24.05 -4.18 28.74
CA GLU A 730 -25.07 -3.82 29.72
C GLU A 730 -26.19 -4.89 29.85
N VAL A 731 -26.35 -5.69 28.80
CA VAL A 731 -27.29 -6.85 28.79
C VAL A 731 -26.98 -7.91 29.86
N PHE A 732 -25.73 -7.96 30.36
CA PHE A 732 -25.27 -8.92 31.36
C PHE A 732 -25.44 -8.42 32.80
N GLY A 733 -25.81 -7.17 33.04
CA GLY A 733 -26.08 -6.57 34.33
C GLY A 733 -25.52 -5.18 34.50
N ASP A 734 -25.79 -4.55 35.64
CA ASP A 734 -25.30 -3.19 35.95
C ASP A 734 -23.84 -3.19 36.42
N GLY A 735 -23.23 -2.01 36.50
CA GLY A 735 -21.89 -1.78 37.03
C GLY A 735 -20.82 -1.84 35.93
N ILE A 736 -19.84 -2.71 36.04
CA ILE A 736 -18.74 -2.76 35.04
C ILE A 736 -19.25 -3.12 33.63
N TRP A 737 -20.39 -3.83 33.56
CA TRP A 737 -21.00 -4.24 32.30
C TRP A 737 -21.57 -3.07 31.50
N ASP A 738 -21.97 -1.98 32.17
CA ASP A 738 -22.46 -0.76 31.51
C ASP A 738 -21.36 -0.04 30.72
N ASN A 739 -20.09 -0.30 31.09
CA ASN A 739 -18.90 0.34 30.58
C ASN A 739 -18.17 -0.53 29.54
N LEU A 740 -18.62 -1.78 29.38
CA LEU A 740 -18.00 -2.73 28.48
C LEU A 740 -18.78 -2.86 27.17
N PHE A 741 -18.06 -2.94 26.09
CA PHE A 741 -18.61 -3.30 24.79
C PHE A 741 -17.72 -4.35 24.11
N THR A 742 -18.28 -5.06 23.17
CA THR A 742 -17.55 -5.96 22.27
C THR A 742 -17.94 -5.69 20.83
N SER A 743 -16.97 -5.72 19.95
CA SER A 743 -17.18 -5.66 18.52
C SER A 743 -16.31 -6.68 17.81
N GLY A 744 -16.74 -7.09 16.65
CA GLY A 744 -15.94 -8.01 15.86
C GLY A 744 -16.59 -8.35 14.54
N ASN A 745 -15.79 -8.99 13.71
CA ASN A 745 -16.27 -9.58 12.47
C ASN A 745 -15.56 -10.90 12.20
N ILE A 746 -16.25 -11.75 11.48
CA ILE A 746 -15.78 -13.05 11.03
C ILE A 746 -16.18 -13.20 9.57
N THR A 747 -15.23 -13.49 8.71
CA THR A 747 -15.46 -13.89 7.33
C THR A 747 -14.97 -15.31 7.17
N VAL A 748 -15.78 -16.17 6.58
CA VAL A 748 -15.38 -17.51 6.14
C VAL A 748 -15.69 -17.59 4.66
N SER A 749 -14.70 -17.89 3.85
CA SER A 749 -14.83 -17.90 2.40
C SER A 749 -13.93 -18.96 1.78
N ASP A 750 -14.29 -19.36 0.57
CA ASP A 750 -13.47 -20.23 -0.25
C ASP A 750 -13.43 -19.72 -1.69
N SER A 751 -12.41 -20.12 -2.42
CA SER A 751 -12.23 -19.77 -3.83
C SER A 751 -11.66 -20.96 -4.61
N GLU A 752 -11.99 -21.02 -5.88
CA GLU A 752 -11.45 -22.01 -6.79
C GLU A 752 -11.10 -21.35 -8.12
N ILE A 753 -9.92 -21.65 -8.65
CA ILE A 753 -9.53 -21.30 -10.02
C ILE A 753 -9.18 -22.56 -10.79
N VAL A 754 -9.44 -22.51 -12.08
CA VAL A 754 -9.09 -23.57 -13.03
C VAL A 754 -8.07 -23.05 -14.03
N LEU A 755 -6.94 -23.72 -14.10
CA LEU A 755 -5.80 -23.40 -14.97
C LEU A 755 -5.69 -24.43 -16.09
N ASP A 756 -5.78 -24.01 -17.34
CA ASP A 756 -5.43 -24.86 -18.48
C ASP A 756 -3.94 -24.73 -18.81
N ARG A 757 -3.19 -25.84 -18.69
CA ARG A 757 -1.73 -25.86 -18.89
C ARG A 757 -1.34 -25.39 -20.28
N GLN A 758 -2.10 -25.78 -21.34
CA GLN A 758 -1.77 -25.40 -22.69
C GLN A 758 -2.01 -23.90 -22.91
N ASN A 759 -3.10 -23.38 -22.37
CA ASN A 759 -3.40 -21.97 -22.43
C ASN A 759 -2.30 -21.12 -21.73
N ILE A 760 -1.80 -21.56 -20.56
CA ILE A 760 -0.70 -20.87 -19.87
C ILE A 760 0.58 -20.90 -20.73
N VAL A 761 0.91 -22.00 -21.36
CA VAL A 761 2.07 -22.09 -22.27
C VAL A 761 1.89 -21.14 -23.47
N ASP A 762 0.69 -21.08 -24.03
CA ASP A 762 0.40 -20.20 -25.18
C ASP A 762 0.48 -18.72 -24.82
N GLN A 763 0.07 -18.34 -23.60
CA GLN A 763 0.17 -16.98 -23.09
C GLN A 763 1.60 -16.57 -22.71
N THR A 764 2.28 -17.40 -21.95
CA THR A 764 3.58 -17.05 -21.32
C THR A 764 4.79 -17.40 -22.20
N GLY A 765 4.60 -18.25 -23.20
CA GLY A 765 5.69 -18.79 -24.03
C GLY A 765 6.63 -19.74 -23.28
N VAL A 766 6.33 -20.08 -22.06
CA VAL A 766 7.18 -20.90 -21.18
C VAL A 766 6.47 -22.21 -20.86
N SER A 767 7.23 -23.33 -20.85
CA SER A 767 6.73 -24.62 -20.37
C SER A 767 6.46 -24.52 -18.86
N ALA A 768 5.22 -24.25 -18.51
CA ALA A 768 4.80 -24.19 -17.13
C ALA A 768 4.52 -25.60 -16.62
N ALA A 769 5.36 -26.10 -15.73
CA ALA A 769 5.14 -27.34 -15.04
C ALA A 769 4.25 -27.15 -13.80
N ILE A 770 3.08 -26.53 -14.00
CA ILE A 770 2.12 -26.24 -12.93
C ILE A 770 1.74 -27.54 -12.23
N THR A 771 1.90 -27.59 -10.91
CA THR A 771 1.51 -28.74 -10.10
C THR A 771 -0.02 -28.80 -9.99
N ASN A 772 -0.62 -27.74 -9.44
CA ASN A 772 -2.04 -27.65 -9.13
C ASN A 772 -2.77 -26.86 -10.22
N THR A 773 -3.59 -27.53 -11.02
CA THR A 773 -4.44 -26.90 -12.07
C THR A 773 -5.80 -26.46 -11.55
N GLU A 774 -6.22 -26.97 -10.41
CA GLU A 774 -7.39 -26.53 -9.64
C GLU A 774 -6.90 -26.22 -8.23
N ARG A 775 -7.04 -24.96 -7.78
CA ARG A 775 -6.57 -24.51 -6.48
C ARG A 775 -7.30 -23.27 -6.01
N ARG A 776 -7.09 -22.90 -4.76
CA ARG A 776 -7.49 -21.56 -4.28
C ARG A 776 -6.76 -20.44 -5.05
N MET A 777 -7.38 -19.28 -5.11
CA MET A 777 -6.73 -18.07 -5.61
C MET A 777 -5.53 -17.69 -4.75
N THR A 778 -4.48 -17.18 -5.39
CA THR A 778 -3.30 -16.68 -4.69
C THR A 778 -3.70 -15.54 -3.75
N GLY A 779 -3.26 -15.61 -2.49
CA GLY A 779 -3.55 -14.63 -1.43
C GLY A 779 -4.90 -14.80 -0.74
N HIS A 780 -5.76 -15.72 -1.17
CA HIS A 780 -7.05 -15.96 -0.52
C HIS A 780 -6.91 -16.75 0.78
N SER A 781 -7.45 -16.18 1.88
CA SER A 781 -7.54 -16.82 3.19
C SER A 781 -8.93 -17.39 3.44
N GLU A 782 -9.02 -18.62 3.95
CA GLU A 782 -10.31 -19.28 4.24
C GLU A 782 -11.11 -18.55 5.32
N TYR A 783 -10.45 -17.90 6.25
CA TYR A 783 -11.11 -17.13 7.29
C TYR A 783 -10.34 -15.88 7.70
N VAL A 784 -11.09 -14.88 8.14
CA VAL A 784 -10.57 -13.66 8.77
C VAL A 784 -11.39 -13.41 10.02
N VAL A 785 -10.72 -13.19 11.16
CA VAL A 785 -11.38 -12.89 12.42
C VAL A 785 -10.80 -11.62 13.03
N ASN A 786 -11.64 -10.65 13.29
CA ASN A 786 -11.35 -9.49 14.11
C ASN A 786 -12.23 -9.49 15.33
N PHE A 787 -11.67 -9.27 16.50
CA PHE A 787 -12.41 -9.23 17.75
C PHE A 787 -11.83 -8.15 18.68
N GLN A 788 -12.72 -7.35 19.26
CA GLN A 788 -12.36 -6.29 20.20
C GLN A 788 -13.23 -6.37 21.44
N VAL A 789 -12.62 -6.17 22.61
CA VAL A 789 -13.30 -5.86 23.86
C VAL A 789 -12.83 -4.48 24.30
N GLY A 790 -13.78 -3.58 24.52
CA GLY A 790 -13.52 -2.23 24.97
C GLY A 790 -14.18 -1.91 26.30
N TYR A 791 -13.56 -0.98 27.01
CA TYR A 791 -14.03 -0.41 28.27
C TYR A 791 -13.95 1.11 28.21
N ASP A 792 -15.03 1.78 28.53
CA ASP A 792 -15.09 3.23 28.71
C ASP A 792 -15.61 3.55 30.12
N SER A 793 -14.85 4.32 30.90
CA SER A 793 -15.22 4.63 32.29
C SER A 793 -16.40 5.61 32.36
N ASP A 794 -17.23 5.51 33.43
CA ASP A 794 -18.39 6.38 33.68
C ASP A 794 -18.05 7.88 33.71
N ASN A 795 -16.87 8.22 34.17
CA ASN A 795 -16.40 9.60 34.25
C ASN A 795 -15.76 10.08 32.92
N GLY A 796 -15.66 9.20 31.93
CA GLY A 796 -15.01 9.50 30.65
C GLY A 796 -13.51 9.72 30.70
N GLU A 797 -12.84 9.46 31.84
CA GLU A 797 -11.41 9.69 31.99
C GLU A 797 -10.55 8.54 31.46
N HIS A 798 -11.09 7.34 31.31
CA HIS A 798 -10.36 6.14 30.92
C HIS A 798 -11.08 5.38 29.81
N SER A 799 -10.33 4.99 28.79
CA SER A 799 -10.76 4.06 27.76
C SER A 799 -9.70 2.98 27.56
N ALA A 800 -10.10 1.74 27.39
CA ALA A 800 -9.18 0.64 27.12
C ALA A 800 -9.79 -0.29 26.06
N SER A 801 -8.94 -0.83 25.21
CA SER A 801 -9.33 -1.80 24.18
C SER A 801 -8.30 -2.91 24.10
N VAL A 802 -8.79 -4.15 24.02
CA VAL A 802 -8.00 -5.32 23.63
C VAL A 802 -8.50 -5.75 22.28
N VAL A 803 -7.61 -5.84 21.32
CA VAL A 803 -7.94 -6.11 19.91
C VAL A 803 -7.17 -7.32 19.44
N TYR A 804 -7.86 -8.27 18.86
CA TYR A 804 -7.31 -9.49 18.28
C TYR A 804 -7.65 -9.55 16.80
N ASN A 805 -6.66 -9.93 15.97
CA ASN A 805 -6.82 -10.14 14.54
C ASN A 805 -6.09 -11.42 14.13
N VAL A 806 -6.70 -12.19 13.22
CA VAL A 806 -6.07 -13.34 12.56
C VAL A 806 -6.66 -13.54 11.17
N PHE A 807 -5.84 -13.97 10.23
CA PHE A 807 -6.28 -14.52 8.94
C PHE A 807 -5.84 -16.00 8.84
N GLY A 808 -6.56 -16.79 8.07
CA GLY A 808 -6.22 -18.18 7.77
C GLY A 808 -5.05 -18.27 6.80
N GLU A 809 -4.48 -19.46 6.67
CA GLU A 809 -3.41 -19.71 5.69
C GLU A 809 -3.84 -19.28 4.28
N ARG A 810 -2.86 -18.85 3.48
CA ARG A 810 -3.10 -18.44 2.09
C ARG A 810 -1.92 -18.80 1.20
N ILE A 811 -2.22 -19.17 -0.06
CA ILE A 811 -1.18 -19.44 -1.06
C ILE A 811 -0.46 -18.12 -1.35
N LEU A 812 0.84 -18.09 -1.15
CA LEU A 812 1.69 -16.96 -1.55
C LEU A 812 2.44 -17.27 -2.84
N ILE A 813 2.95 -18.49 -2.99
CA ILE A 813 3.70 -18.94 -4.15
C ILE A 813 3.05 -20.21 -4.70
N PRO A 814 2.58 -20.21 -5.96
CA PRO A 814 2.00 -21.40 -6.58
C PRO A 814 3.03 -22.53 -6.78
N GLY A 815 2.60 -23.77 -6.73
CA GLY A 815 3.46 -24.94 -6.86
C GLY A 815 3.90 -25.27 -8.31
N ILE A 816 5.11 -25.83 -8.44
CA ILE A 816 5.73 -26.16 -9.72
C ILE A 816 6.48 -27.51 -9.65
N ASP A 817 6.61 -28.23 -10.77
CA ASP A 817 7.41 -29.46 -10.94
C ASP A 817 7.10 -30.57 -9.93
N GLY A 818 5.84 -30.66 -9.48
CA GLY A 818 5.37 -31.64 -8.50
C GLY A 818 5.52 -31.18 -7.06
N PHE A 819 6.09 -30.02 -6.80
CA PHE A 819 6.02 -29.34 -5.51
C PHE A 819 4.62 -28.72 -5.33
N ASP A 820 4.09 -28.78 -4.11
CA ASP A 820 2.79 -28.18 -3.78
C ASP A 820 2.89 -26.63 -3.68
N ASP A 821 1.77 -25.98 -3.47
CA ASP A 821 1.73 -24.52 -3.23
C ASP A 821 2.41 -24.19 -1.90
N SER A 822 3.00 -23.00 -1.79
CA SER A 822 3.59 -22.49 -0.55
C SER A 822 2.62 -21.55 0.15
N PHE A 823 2.46 -21.74 1.46
CA PHE A 823 1.44 -21.08 2.27
C PHE A 823 2.03 -20.12 3.29
N GLU A 824 1.60 -18.87 3.26
CA GLU A 824 1.76 -17.97 4.40
C GLU A 824 0.86 -18.45 5.52
N GLN A 825 1.47 -18.64 6.70
CA GLN A 825 0.79 -19.18 7.86
C GLN A 825 -0.07 -18.13 8.58
N PRO A 826 -1.08 -18.53 9.34
CA PRO A 826 -1.90 -17.60 10.10
C PRO A 826 -1.05 -16.74 11.05
N PHE A 827 -1.21 -15.41 10.98
CA PHE A 827 -0.55 -14.46 11.88
C PHE A 827 -1.54 -13.96 12.93
N HIS A 828 -1.27 -14.26 14.20
CA HIS A 828 -2.11 -13.91 15.35
C HIS A 828 -1.66 -12.60 16.00
N SER A 829 -2.33 -11.49 15.75
CA SER A 829 -2.03 -10.20 16.36
C SER A 829 -2.94 -9.93 17.57
N LEU A 830 -2.35 -9.67 18.72
CA LEU A 830 -3.04 -9.21 19.93
C LEU A 830 -2.48 -7.87 20.35
N ASP A 831 -3.34 -6.84 20.36
CA ASP A 831 -2.98 -5.46 20.67
C ASP A 831 -3.76 -4.97 21.89
N VAL A 832 -3.14 -4.12 22.71
CA VAL A 832 -3.78 -3.42 23.83
C VAL A 832 -3.58 -1.93 23.67
N VAL A 833 -4.67 -1.17 23.77
CA VAL A 833 -4.66 0.30 23.73
C VAL A 833 -5.33 0.80 25.00
N TYR A 834 -4.65 1.71 25.70
CA TYR A 834 -5.20 2.39 26.87
C TYR A 834 -5.09 3.90 26.69
N LYS A 835 -6.19 4.61 26.94
CA LYS A 835 -6.27 6.06 26.86
C LYS A 835 -6.68 6.64 28.20
N TYR A 836 -5.98 7.70 28.58
CA TYR A 836 -6.27 8.50 29.75
C TYR A 836 -6.55 9.95 29.34
N TYR A 837 -7.70 10.47 29.77
CA TYR A 837 -8.16 11.82 29.53
C TYR A 837 -8.14 12.61 30.84
N PRO A 838 -7.00 13.21 31.24
CA PRO A 838 -6.88 13.95 32.50
C PRO A 838 -7.77 15.18 32.53
N ASP A 839 -8.07 15.75 31.38
CA ASP A 839 -8.97 16.86 31.16
C ASP A 839 -9.56 16.80 29.72
N PHE A 840 -10.40 17.76 29.38
CA PHE A 840 -11.08 17.80 28.07
C PHE A 840 -10.13 18.11 26.88
N ASN A 841 -8.93 18.58 27.16
CA ASN A 841 -7.97 19.01 26.17
C ASN A 841 -6.82 18.02 25.98
N THR A 842 -6.63 17.11 26.94
CA THR A 842 -5.45 16.24 26.97
C THR A 842 -5.83 14.76 26.76
N THR A 843 -5.10 14.09 25.89
CA THR A 843 -5.19 12.63 25.73
C THR A 843 -3.80 12.03 25.87
N VAL A 844 -3.66 11.04 26.71
CA VAL A 844 -2.45 10.20 26.83
C VAL A 844 -2.82 8.78 26.39
N THR A 845 -2.19 8.30 25.34
CA THR A 845 -2.43 6.94 24.82
C THR A 845 -1.19 6.09 25.05
N PHE A 846 -1.39 4.93 25.65
CA PHE A 846 -0.38 3.87 25.75
C PHE A 846 -0.87 2.69 24.91
N LYS A 847 -0.01 2.16 24.02
CA LYS A 847 -0.32 1.07 23.12
C LYS A 847 0.76 0.00 23.17
N VAL A 848 0.34 -1.26 23.14
CA VAL A 848 1.21 -2.42 22.99
C VAL A 848 0.66 -3.24 21.82
N GLN A 849 1.49 -3.52 20.83
CA GLN A 849 1.12 -4.28 19.63
C GLN A 849 1.90 -5.59 19.57
N ASN A 850 1.29 -6.60 18.94
CA ASN A 850 1.85 -7.93 18.80
C ASN A 850 2.35 -8.51 20.14
N ILE A 851 1.48 -8.50 21.16
CA ILE A 851 1.80 -9.02 22.50
C ILE A 851 2.14 -10.51 22.48
N LEU A 852 1.63 -11.24 21.49
CA LEU A 852 1.90 -12.66 21.33
C LEU A 852 3.28 -12.93 20.78
N ASP A 853 3.97 -11.90 20.29
CA ASP A 853 5.29 -11.97 19.66
C ASP A 853 5.33 -12.99 18.52
N GLU A 854 4.27 -12.96 17.71
CA GLU A 854 4.08 -13.87 16.58
C GLU A 854 5.07 -13.54 15.47
N GLN A 855 5.60 -14.58 14.81
CA GLN A 855 6.48 -14.48 13.67
C GLN A 855 5.67 -14.67 12.37
N LYS A 856 6.11 -14.04 11.30
CA LYS A 856 5.63 -14.36 9.96
C LYS A 856 6.31 -15.65 9.49
N GLU A 857 5.52 -16.58 8.97
CA GLU A 857 6.03 -17.83 8.44
C GLU A 857 5.45 -18.14 7.07
N LEU A 858 6.29 -18.63 6.17
CA LEU A 858 5.93 -19.21 4.89
C LEU A 858 6.37 -20.67 4.90
N THR A 859 5.45 -21.60 4.64
CA THR A 859 5.75 -23.02 4.63
C THR A 859 5.38 -23.66 3.31
N PHE A 860 6.06 -24.74 2.99
CA PHE A 860 5.82 -25.57 1.85
C PHE A 860 5.75 -27.02 2.34
N GLU A 861 4.62 -27.69 2.16
CA GLU A 861 4.32 -28.95 2.85
C GLU A 861 4.56 -28.76 4.38
N ASP A 862 5.46 -29.48 5.00
CA ASP A 862 5.86 -29.32 6.41
C ASP A 862 7.21 -28.59 6.56
N THR A 863 7.75 -28.00 5.47
CA THR A 863 9.08 -27.36 5.46
C THR A 863 8.92 -25.85 5.58
N LEU A 864 9.68 -25.23 6.50
CA LEU A 864 9.77 -23.78 6.62
C LEU A 864 10.57 -23.23 5.44
N LEU A 865 9.94 -22.36 4.64
CA LEU A 865 10.60 -21.63 3.56
C LEU A 865 11.12 -20.27 4.03
N ARG A 866 10.34 -19.57 4.85
CA ARG A 866 10.71 -18.25 5.36
C ARG A 866 10.12 -18.03 6.73
N SER A 867 10.89 -17.39 7.60
CA SER A 867 10.37 -16.81 8.84
C SER A 867 10.97 -15.43 9.07
N GLU A 868 10.20 -14.58 9.76
CA GLU A 868 10.62 -13.22 10.11
C GLU A 868 10.05 -12.84 11.48
N THR A 869 10.92 -12.40 12.39
CA THR A 869 10.50 -11.85 13.67
C THR A 869 9.90 -10.47 13.49
N LYS A 870 8.85 -10.14 14.26
CA LYS A 870 8.18 -8.83 14.24
C LYS A 870 8.31 -8.07 15.56
N GLY A 871 8.56 -8.80 16.63
CA GLY A 871 8.66 -8.27 17.98
C GLY A 871 7.39 -7.62 18.53
N THR A 872 7.44 -7.23 19.78
CA THR A 872 6.38 -6.48 20.46
C THR A 872 6.70 -4.99 20.44
N SER A 873 5.78 -4.16 19.96
CA SER A 873 5.93 -2.70 19.90
C SER A 873 5.19 -2.02 21.03
N PHE A 874 5.84 -1.06 21.69
CA PHE A 874 5.29 -0.18 22.71
C PHE A 874 5.28 1.25 22.21
N SER A 875 4.19 1.98 22.42
CA SER A 875 4.15 3.41 22.12
C SER A 875 3.40 4.21 23.17
N LEU A 876 3.83 5.45 23.36
CA LEU A 876 3.23 6.43 24.23
C LEU A 876 2.99 7.72 23.44
N THR A 877 1.73 8.09 23.30
CA THR A 877 1.33 9.31 22.59
C THR A 877 0.72 10.31 23.56
N TYR A 878 1.17 11.54 23.50
CA TYR A 878 0.59 12.68 24.18
C TYR A 878 -0.06 13.61 23.14
N LYS A 879 -1.34 13.88 23.29
CA LYS A 879 -2.10 14.79 22.41
C LYS A 879 -2.72 15.90 23.25
N TYR A 880 -2.64 17.13 22.73
CA TYR A 880 -3.25 18.30 23.33
C TYR A 880 -4.12 19.03 22.29
N ASP A 881 -5.39 19.22 22.62
CA ASP A 881 -6.38 19.97 21.85
C ASP A 881 -6.58 21.35 22.51
N PHE A 882 -6.16 22.45 21.82
CA PHE A 882 -6.19 23.82 22.36
C PHE A 882 -7.56 24.46 22.25
#